data_751ad4732de22ef32aaa26eff4776c1c
#
_entry.id   751ad4732de22ef32aaa26eff4776c1c
#
_cell.length_a   1.000
_cell.length_b   1.000
_cell.length_c   1.000
_cell.angle_alpha   90.00
_cell.angle_beta   90.00
_cell.angle_gamma   90.00
#
_symmetry.space_group_name_H-M   'P 1'
#
loop_
_entity.id
_entity.type
_entity.pdbx_description
1 polymer ?
#
loop_
_entity_poly.entity_id
_entity_poly.type
_entity_poly.pdbx_seq_one_letter_code
_entity_poly.pdbx_strand_id
1 'polypeptide(L)'
;WNSSSDKYKEARIIFKDFELSNWVWDEEAKAYYWHRFYSHQPDLNYDNPSVQKEIFRIADFWFSLGVDGMRLDAVPYLFEREGTNCENLPETYEFLKKLRKYVDNKFTNRMLLAEANQWPEDAASYFGNSDECHMAFHFPLMPRMYMAIQMEERFPIIDILEQTPEIPESCQWAIFLRNHDELTLEMVTDEERDYMYRAYARDVNSKINLGIRRRLVPLLGNNRRKIELMNIMLFSMPGTPIVYYGDEIGMGDNRFLGDRNGVRTPMQWSPDRNAGFSKANPQQLYLPVIIDSEYHYETVNVETQDGNLSSSLWWMKRVIAMRKNFPAFGRGSIQFLLPENHKVLSFLRRFNDEIILVVINLSRFSQAVELDLKEFSGYVPQEVFSQNNFPEIKDTPYFITLGPHNHYWFLFIKTQGAQEKMLTKAPQLELEGSWSQILDPKFIKILEKSILPLYLLQCRWFGGKSRHIYSVNVKEVICGDKQEDFFTIAVLNVQYTSGNPESYLLPLSYTEDSAMLRDYPKSILCKISVNGKEGFLYDAAYDTNFHRFLLTLIANKKKIKTDKGQLVGVPSQKFKALLQNKGLDLSSHVLQAEQSNTSIIYEDVYFLKFFRKSGEGINPEREMIRYLTEQKRFDNVPVFAGFIEYRSLKYETIDICLLQAYVSNQGDAWTYTLEHVKSFFELVLSKDRELATTTKPQEPVKASIASASDLIDKFYLDWVKLLGKRTGEMHLSLACDNENPDFKPESFSMLYQRSLYQAMGSQARFVIRLLRENLAKLPAGTQGEAASIIEREKEIFAQFALILKTKFNAKKIRIHGDYHLGQVLFTGKDFVVMDFEGEPARPASERRLKRSALRDVAGMVRSFHYAAYAALFLNQSVRNTDILSLDSAADLWSSKVADVFARSYFETVGKADFLPKDQKALDVLLQAYLLNKAIYELGYELNNRPDWVIIPLRGIKRALEDSMRDTGKQQQ
;
A
#
# COMPACT_ATOMS: atom_id res chain seq x y z
N TRP A 1 21.73 -35.16 12.12
CA TRP A 1 22.26 -34.53 13.35
C TRP A 1 21.67 -35.15 14.59
N ASN A 2 22.46 -35.18 15.72
CA ASN A 2 21.97 -35.75 16.99
C ASN A 2 21.10 -34.77 17.80
N SER A 3 21.16 -33.48 17.50
CA SER A 3 20.29 -32.46 18.09
C SER A 3 19.87 -31.45 17.02
N SER A 4 18.59 -31.08 16.97
CA SER A 4 18.02 -30.22 15.92
C SER A 4 17.92 -28.77 16.31
N SER A 5 17.66 -28.49 17.56
CA SER A 5 16.92 -27.29 17.94
C SER A 5 17.69 -25.98 17.86
N ASP A 6 19.01 -26.03 17.71
CA ASP A 6 19.84 -24.84 17.88
C ASP A 6 20.56 -24.38 16.61
N LYS A 7 20.54 -25.18 15.55
CA LYS A 7 21.17 -24.81 14.28
C LYS A 7 20.18 -24.17 13.31
N TYR A 8 20.68 -23.19 12.57
CA TYR A 8 19.98 -22.52 11.45
C TYR A 8 18.65 -21.89 11.85
N LYS A 9 18.56 -21.33 13.07
CA LYS A 9 17.33 -20.73 13.61
C LYS A 9 16.82 -19.53 12.82
N GLU A 10 17.70 -18.90 12.05
CA GLU A 10 17.38 -17.73 11.26
C GLU A 10 16.76 -18.09 9.92
N ALA A 11 16.85 -19.36 9.53
CA ALA A 11 16.20 -19.88 8.34
C ALA A 11 14.68 -19.94 8.54
N ARG A 12 13.95 -19.16 7.74
CA ARG A 12 12.48 -19.12 7.79
C ARG A 12 11.85 -20.45 7.36
N ILE A 13 10.69 -20.77 7.87
CA ILE A 13 9.84 -21.86 7.35
C ILE A 13 9.12 -21.36 6.11
N ILE A 14 9.33 -22.03 4.97
CA ILE A 14 8.74 -21.60 3.69
C ILE A 14 7.27 -22.04 3.64
N PHE A 15 6.98 -23.32 3.91
CA PHE A 15 5.63 -23.86 3.90
C PHE A 15 4.98 -23.81 5.28
N LYS A 16 4.83 -22.56 5.78
CA LYS A 16 4.34 -22.27 7.14
C LYS A 16 2.93 -22.80 7.44
N ASP A 17 2.12 -23.10 6.43
CA ASP A 17 0.77 -23.66 6.61
C ASP A 17 0.80 -25.18 6.85
N PHE A 18 1.93 -25.84 6.60
CA PHE A 18 2.11 -27.29 6.70
C PHE A 18 3.19 -27.69 7.69
N GLU A 19 4.24 -26.91 7.83
CA GLU A 19 5.42 -27.26 8.60
C GLU A 19 5.61 -26.32 9.80
N LEU A 20 6.04 -26.90 10.93
CA LEU A 20 6.30 -26.17 12.18
C LEU A 20 7.79 -25.96 12.44
N SER A 21 8.64 -26.70 11.77
CA SER A 21 10.10 -26.69 11.92
C SER A 21 10.75 -27.07 10.60
N ASN A 22 11.97 -26.59 10.36
CA ASN A 22 12.82 -27.08 9.27
C ASN A 22 13.60 -28.35 9.67
N TRP A 23 13.37 -28.89 10.85
CA TRP A 23 13.99 -30.08 11.37
C TRP A 23 12.95 -31.16 11.70
N VAL A 24 13.19 -32.38 11.24
CA VAL A 24 12.37 -33.57 11.58
C VAL A 24 13.25 -34.71 12.11
N TRP A 25 12.78 -35.37 13.13
CA TRP A 25 13.39 -36.57 13.66
C TRP A 25 13.03 -37.81 12.82
N ASP A 26 14.04 -38.55 12.39
CA ASP A 26 13.85 -39.85 11.73
C ASP A 26 14.03 -41.00 12.74
N GLU A 27 13.00 -41.82 12.93
CA GLU A 27 12.98 -42.89 13.92
C GLU A 27 13.87 -44.06 13.54
N GLU A 28 14.13 -44.28 12.23
CA GLU A 28 15.01 -45.37 11.75
C GLU A 28 16.47 -44.96 11.87
N ALA A 29 16.80 -43.78 11.37
CA ALA A 29 18.15 -43.24 11.41
C ALA A 29 18.57 -42.78 12.84
N LYS A 30 17.63 -42.63 13.78
CA LYS A 30 17.85 -42.05 15.12
C LYS A 30 18.57 -40.70 15.06
N ALA A 31 18.22 -39.87 14.09
CA ALA A 31 18.83 -38.58 13.85
C ALA A 31 17.84 -37.58 13.28
N TYR A 32 18.17 -36.30 13.41
CA TYR A 32 17.42 -35.24 12.77
C TYR A 32 17.94 -34.98 11.35
N TYR A 33 17.03 -34.74 10.40
CA TYR A 33 17.37 -34.21 9.08
C TYR A 33 16.80 -32.84 8.87
N TRP A 34 17.41 -32.10 7.97
CA TRP A 34 17.02 -30.77 7.56
C TRP A 34 16.15 -30.82 6.32
N HIS A 35 15.14 -29.95 6.25
CA HIS A 35 14.31 -29.71 5.08
C HIS A 35 13.88 -28.25 5.03
N ARG A 36 13.84 -27.65 3.84
CA ARG A 36 13.39 -26.27 3.64
C ARG A 36 11.93 -26.19 3.22
N PHE A 37 11.40 -27.25 2.63
CA PHE A 37 10.06 -27.34 2.12
C PHE A 37 9.27 -28.37 2.96
N TYR A 38 8.74 -29.41 2.35
CA TYR A 38 8.02 -30.43 3.11
C TYR A 38 8.94 -31.37 3.90
N SER A 39 8.47 -31.82 5.04
CA SER A 39 9.18 -32.80 5.88
C SER A 39 9.48 -34.12 5.15
N HIS A 40 8.69 -34.49 4.16
CA HIS A 40 8.97 -35.67 3.31
C HIS A 40 9.95 -35.40 2.17
N GLN A 41 10.54 -34.22 2.09
CA GLN A 41 11.52 -33.79 1.10
C GLN A 41 12.81 -33.31 1.79
N PRO A 42 13.64 -34.22 2.36
CA PRO A 42 14.89 -33.83 3.00
C PRO A 42 15.84 -33.20 1.99
N ASP A 43 16.50 -32.12 2.41
CA ASP A 43 17.46 -31.41 1.56
C ASP A 43 18.74 -32.22 1.36
N LEU A 44 19.30 -32.11 0.15
CA LEU A 44 20.59 -32.72 -0.17
C LEU A 44 21.73 -31.93 0.44
N ASN A 45 22.66 -32.62 1.07
CA ASN A 45 23.84 -31.97 1.65
C ASN A 45 24.89 -31.60 0.58
N TYR A 46 24.83 -30.37 0.06
CA TYR A 46 25.77 -29.88 -0.97
C TYR A 46 27.19 -29.63 -0.44
N ASP A 47 27.41 -29.61 0.88
CA ASP A 47 28.78 -29.65 1.42
C ASP A 47 29.49 -30.99 1.15
N ASN A 48 28.73 -32.06 0.85
CA ASN A 48 29.29 -33.34 0.46
C ASN A 48 29.71 -33.35 -1.02
N PRO A 49 31.02 -33.49 -1.35
CA PRO A 49 31.47 -33.49 -2.74
C PRO A 49 30.86 -34.61 -3.59
N SER A 50 30.41 -35.71 -2.96
CA SER A 50 29.76 -36.81 -3.65
C SER A 50 28.37 -36.43 -4.15
N VAL A 51 27.66 -35.59 -3.41
CA VAL A 51 26.36 -35.02 -3.86
C VAL A 51 26.59 -34.13 -5.08
N GLN A 52 27.54 -33.20 -5.02
CA GLN A 52 27.85 -32.32 -6.17
C GLN A 52 28.23 -33.14 -7.43
N LYS A 53 29.06 -34.20 -7.25
CA LYS A 53 29.44 -35.08 -8.34
C LYS A 53 28.26 -35.83 -8.93
N GLU A 54 27.29 -36.26 -8.09
CA GLU A 54 26.09 -36.94 -8.58
C GLU A 54 25.16 -36.00 -9.34
N ILE A 55 25.04 -34.73 -8.91
CA ILE A 55 24.28 -33.71 -9.66
C ILE A 55 24.90 -33.51 -11.06
N PHE A 56 26.20 -33.48 -11.19
CA PHE A 56 26.87 -33.43 -12.51
C PHE A 56 26.55 -34.67 -13.36
N ARG A 57 26.50 -35.88 -12.78
CA ARG A 57 26.10 -37.09 -13.47
C ARG A 57 24.64 -37.06 -13.92
N ILE A 58 23.73 -36.49 -13.11
CA ILE A 58 22.34 -36.26 -13.47
C ILE A 58 22.24 -35.30 -14.65
N ALA A 59 22.98 -34.20 -14.64
CA ALA A 59 23.06 -33.28 -15.77
C ALA A 59 23.57 -33.95 -17.04
N ASP A 60 24.65 -34.77 -16.93
CA ASP A 60 25.15 -35.58 -18.04
C ASP A 60 24.11 -36.51 -18.65
N PHE A 61 23.39 -37.22 -17.77
CA PHE A 61 22.39 -38.18 -18.23
C PHE A 61 21.32 -37.49 -19.08
N TRP A 62 20.73 -36.41 -18.56
CA TRP A 62 19.64 -35.74 -19.27
C TRP A 62 20.13 -35.00 -20.54
N PHE A 63 21.24 -34.29 -20.48
CA PHE A 63 21.79 -33.61 -21.66
C PHE A 63 22.25 -34.56 -22.72
N SER A 64 22.74 -35.77 -22.36
CA SER A 64 23.09 -36.83 -23.31
C SER A 64 21.87 -37.41 -23.98
N LEU A 65 20.70 -37.42 -23.32
CA LEU A 65 19.42 -37.79 -23.93
C LEU A 65 18.87 -36.73 -24.90
N GLY A 66 19.48 -35.53 -24.95
CA GLY A 66 19.11 -34.50 -25.90
C GLY A 66 18.25 -33.37 -25.31
N VAL A 67 18.09 -33.29 -23.99
CA VAL A 67 17.42 -32.14 -23.30
C VAL A 67 18.17 -30.88 -23.62
N ASP A 68 17.47 -29.79 -23.97
CA ASP A 68 18.07 -28.51 -24.36
C ASP A 68 18.39 -27.61 -23.15
N GLY A 69 17.68 -27.78 -22.06
CA GLY A 69 17.91 -26.99 -20.84
C GLY A 69 17.36 -27.65 -19.60
N MET A 70 17.80 -27.16 -18.44
CA MET A 70 17.31 -27.58 -17.12
C MET A 70 16.87 -26.39 -16.30
N ARG A 71 15.71 -26.50 -15.67
CA ARG A 71 15.31 -25.64 -14.57
C ARG A 71 15.92 -26.19 -13.29
N LEU A 72 16.71 -25.38 -12.62
CA LEU A 72 17.30 -25.68 -11.33
C LEU A 72 16.34 -25.21 -10.23
N ASP A 73 15.72 -26.17 -9.57
CA ASP A 73 14.72 -25.95 -8.54
C ASP A 73 15.36 -25.35 -7.28
N ALA A 74 14.72 -24.35 -6.71
CA ALA A 74 15.03 -23.81 -5.38
C ALA A 74 16.52 -23.51 -5.13
N VAL A 75 17.24 -22.99 -6.11
CA VAL A 75 18.70 -22.76 -6.02
C VAL A 75 19.16 -21.85 -4.88
N PRO A 76 18.38 -20.91 -4.32
CA PRO A 76 18.82 -20.12 -3.17
C PRO A 76 19.15 -20.92 -1.92
N TYR A 77 18.66 -22.17 -1.80
CA TYR A 77 18.62 -22.97 -0.58
C TYR A 77 19.58 -24.17 -0.58
N LEU A 78 20.63 -24.17 -1.41
CA LEU A 78 21.51 -25.33 -1.56
C LEU A 78 22.47 -25.57 -0.38
N PHE A 79 22.76 -24.53 0.40
CA PHE A 79 23.71 -24.62 1.52
C PHE A 79 23.13 -23.99 2.78
N GLU A 80 23.55 -24.52 3.95
CA GLU A 80 23.18 -23.99 5.25
C GLU A 80 24.43 -23.49 5.99
N ARG A 81 24.32 -22.29 6.58
CA ARG A 81 25.37 -21.71 7.43
C ARG A 81 24.79 -21.11 8.69
N GLU A 82 25.42 -21.43 9.82
CA GLU A 82 25.03 -20.89 11.11
C GLU A 82 25.12 -19.35 11.11
N GLY A 83 24.10 -18.71 11.70
CA GLY A 83 24.02 -17.25 11.78
C GLY A 83 23.59 -16.55 10.48
N THR A 84 23.10 -17.32 9.49
CA THR A 84 22.53 -16.83 8.25
C THR A 84 21.09 -17.29 8.07
N ASN A 85 20.35 -16.71 7.13
CA ASN A 85 19.03 -17.19 6.73
C ASN A 85 19.08 -18.45 5.83
N CYS A 86 20.27 -18.96 5.52
CA CYS A 86 20.52 -20.08 4.60
C CYS A 86 19.90 -19.83 3.20
N GLU A 87 19.99 -18.60 2.71
CA GLU A 87 19.56 -18.21 1.36
C GLU A 87 20.66 -17.39 0.68
N ASN A 88 20.84 -17.58 -0.63
CA ASN A 88 21.78 -16.79 -1.45
C ASN A 88 23.24 -16.80 -0.93
N LEU A 89 23.72 -17.93 -0.43
CA LEU A 89 25.05 -18.05 0.13
C LEU A 89 26.15 -18.07 -0.96
N PRO A 90 27.36 -17.58 -0.68
CA PRO A 90 28.46 -17.57 -1.65
C PRO A 90 28.77 -18.95 -2.25
N GLU A 91 28.65 -20.00 -1.43
CA GLU A 91 28.88 -21.39 -1.86
C GLU A 91 27.87 -21.84 -2.93
N THR A 92 26.64 -21.32 -2.92
CA THR A 92 25.65 -21.57 -3.95
C THR A 92 26.13 -21.06 -5.30
N TYR A 93 26.61 -19.83 -5.36
CA TYR A 93 27.13 -19.24 -6.59
C TYR A 93 28.40 -19.96 -7.09
N GLU A 94 29.29 -20.35 -6.18
CA GLU A 94 30.46 -21.15 -6.54
C GLU A 94 30.09 -22.51 -7.14
N PHE A 95 29.07 -23.17 -6.59
CA PHE A 95 28.58 -24.43 -7.14
C PHE A 95 27.95 -24.21 -8.53
N LEU A 96 27.16 -23.18 -8.73
CA LEU A 96 26.56 -22.86 -10.03
C LEU A 96 27.61 -22.58 -11.10
N LYS A 97 28.70 -21.86 -10.77
CA LYS A 97 29.82 -21.66 -11.66
C LYS A 97 30.51 -22.97 -12.07
N LYS A 98 30.67 -23.87 -11.10
CA LYS A 98 31.22 -25.21 -11.40
C LYS A 98 30.31 -26.02 -12.31
N LEU A 99 29.00 -26.00 -12.04
CA LEU A 99 28.01 -26.69 -12.86
C LEU A 99 27.94 -26.10 -14.27
N ARG A 100 27.89 -24.76 -14.39
CA ARG A 100 27.90 -24.06 -15.67
C ARG A 100 29.13 -24.42 -16.50
N LYS A 101 30.32 -24.31 -15.93
CA LYS A 101 31.59 -24.65 -16.58
C LYS A 101 31.63 -26.11 -17.02
N TYR A 102 31.04 -27.01 -16.21
CA TYR A 102 30.97 -28.42 -16.54
C TYR A 102 30.07 -28.66 -17.76
N VAL A 103 28.90 -28.05 -17.80
CA VAL A 103 27.96 -28.16 -18.91
C VAL A 103 28.54 -27.57 -20.19
N ASP A 104 29.07 -26.36 -20.15
CA ASP A 104 29.61 -25.66 -21.33
C ASP A 104 30.83 -26.38 -21.95
N ASN A 105 31.66 -27.05 -21.13
CA ASN A 105 32.80 -27.83 -21.61
C ASN A 105 32.38 -29.13 -22.32
N LYS A 106 31.22 -29.67 -22.02
CA LYS A 106 30.80 -30.98 -22.45
C LYS A 106 29.70 -30.95 -23.52
N PHE A 107 28.86 -29.93 -23.47
CA PHE A 107 27.70 -29.81 -24.34
C PHE A 107 27.69 -28.44 -25.02
N THR A 108 27.11 -28.34 -26.18
CA THR A 108 26.85 -27.11 -26.92
C THR A 108 25.39 -26.76 -26.89
N ASN A 109 25.08 -25.46 -26.83
CA ASN A 109 23.70 -24.94 -26.84
C ASN A 109 22.81 -25.55 -25.75
N ARG A 110 23.29 -25.58 -24.52
CA ARG A 110 22.51 -26.01 -23.35
C ARG A 110 22.23 -24.83 -22.42
N MET A 111 21.06 -24.82 -21.79
CA MET A 111 20.61 -23.74 -20.94
C MET A 111 20.40 -24.21 -19.50
N LEU A 112 20.80 -23.37 -18.56
CA LEU A 112 20.46 -23.50 -17.14
C LEU A 112 19.54 -22.33 -16.75
N LEU A 113 18.38 -22.62 -16.18
CA LEU A 113 17.39 -21.66 -15.71
C LEU A 113 17.28 -21.75 -14.19
N ALA A 114 17.63 -20.68 -13.48
CA ALA A 114 17.52 -20.61 -12.03
C ALA A 114 16.10 -20.32 -11.57
N GLU A 115 15.59 -21.10 -10.62
CA GLU A 115 14.42 -20.73 -9.85
C GLU A 115 14.88 -20.10 -8.54
N ALA A 116 14.99 -18.76 -8.56
CA ALA A 116 15.33 -17.94 -7.42
C ALA A 116 14.18 -16.97 -7.15
N ASN A 117 13.27 -17.33 -6.22
CA ASN A 117 12.20 -16.46 -5.77
C ASN A 117 12.79 -15.42 -4.80
N GLN A 118 13.46 -14.43 -5.35
CA GLN A 118 14.18 -13.38 -4.65
C GLN A 118 13.85 -12.00 -5.24
N TRP A 119 14.22 -10.94 -4.53
CA TRP A 119 14.17 -9.59 -5.06
C TRP A 119 15.08 -9.44 -6.29
N PRO A 120 14.81 -8.48 -7.20
CA PRO A 120 15.55 -8.41 -8.48
C PRO A 120 17.06 -8.33 -8.31
N GLU A 121 17.55 -7.60 -7.31
CA GLU A 121 18.96 -7.42 -7.01
C GLU A 121 19.64 -8.75 -6.64
N ASP A 122 18.98 -9.57 -5.81
CA ASP A 122 19.51 -10.89 -5.41
C ASP A 122 19.36 -11.91 -6.55
N ALA A 123 18.22 -11.88 -7.25
CA ALA A 123 17.98 -12.77 -8.38
C ALA A 123 18.96 -12.52 -9.55
N ALA A 124 19.38 -11.27 -9.77
CA ALA A 124 20.38 -10.92 -10.78
C ALA A 124 21.76 -11.56 -10.50
N SER A 125 22.07 -11.83 -9.23
CA SER A 125 23.35 -12.48 -8.86
C SER A 125 23.48 -13.89 -9.43
N TYR A 126 22.38 -14.57 -9.78
CA TYR A 126 22.39 -15.91 -10.39
C TYR A 126 22.84 -15.94 -11.86
N PHE A 127 23.08 -14.79 -12.47
CA PHE A 127 23.72 -14.70 -13.79
C PHE A 127 25.25 -14.63 -13.70
N GLY A 128 25.78 -14.19 -12.57
CA GLY A 128 27.20 -13.89 -12.41
C GLY A 128 27.72 -12.93 -13.48
N ASN A 129 28.88 -13.22 -14.01
CA ASN A 129 29.46 -12.55 -15.20
C ASN A 129 29.20 -13.38 -16.47
N SER A 130 27.99 -13.90 -16.69
CA SER A 130 27.66 -14.92 -17.70
C SER A 130 28.25 -16.30 -17.41
N ASP A 131 28.63 -16.58 -16.18
CA ASP A 131 29.33 -17.80 -15.78
C ASP A 131 28.55 -18.68 -14.77
N GLU A 132 27.29 -18.29 -14.48
CA GLU A 132 26.36 -19.05 -13.65
C GLU A 132 25.15 -19.54 -14.47
N CYS A 133 23.95 -19.07 -14.22
CA CYS A 133 22.78 -19.48 -15.02
C CYS A 133 22.59 -18.60 -16.26
N HIS A 134 22.05 -19.16 -17.31
CA HIS A 134 21.70 -18.41 -18.53
C HIS A 134 20.43 -17.59 -18.36
N MET A 135 19.49 -18.11 -17.55
CA MET A 135 18.22 -17.49 -17.26
C MET A 135 17.89 -17.58 -15.77
N ALA A 136 17.11 -16.63 -15.29
CA ALA A 136 16.50 -16.66 -13.97
C ALA A 136 15.06 -16.15 -14.06
N PHE A 137 14.15 -16.69 -13.23
CA PHE A 137 12.79 -16.20 -13.14
C PHE A 137 12.72 -14.83 -12.45
N HIS A 138 11.96 -13.92 -13.06
CA HIS A 138 11.67 -12.61 -12.47
C HIS A 138 10.36 -12.67 -11.65
N PHE A 139 10.40 -13.28 -10.47
CA PHE A 139 9.23 -13.44 -9.60
C PHE A 139 8.59 -12.10 -9.17
N PRO A 140 9.35 -11.05 -8.82
CA PRO A 140 8.75 -9.81 -8.33
C PRO A 140 7.87 -9.06 -9.34
N LEU A 141 8.08 -9.25 -10.65
CA LEU A 141 7.27 -8.60 -11.69
C LEU A 141 5.84 -9.18 -11.76
N MET A 142 5.71 -10.49 -11.54
CA MET A 142 4.44 -11.20 -11.68
C MET A 142 3.32 -10.58 -10.80
N PRO A 143 3.42 -10.48 -9.47
CA PRO A 143 2.36 -9.90 -8.65
C PRO A 143 2.08 -8.44 -9.00
N ARG A 144 3.09 -7.69 -9.44
CA ARG A 144 2.93 -6.26 -9.79
C ARG A 144 2.14 -6.04 -11.07
N MET A 145 2.18 -6.97 -12.02
CA MET A 145 1.27 -6.95 -13.17
C MET A 145 -0.20 -7.11 -12.73
N TYR A 146 -0.48 -8.02 -11.79
CA TYR A 146 -1.83 -8.14 -11.20
C TYR A 146 -2.24 -6.93 -10.38
N MET A 147 -1.30 -6.34 -9.64
CA MET A 147 -1.56 -5.10 -8.91
C MET A 147 -1.90 -3.97 -9.86
N ALA A 148 -1.11 -3.77 -10.91
CA ALA A 148 -1.29 -2.69 -11.87
C ALA A 148 -2.68 -2.72 -12.52
N ILE A 149 -3.15 -3.90 -12.96
CA ILE A 149 -4.49 -4.01 -13.58
C ILE A 149 -5.62 -3.85 -12.56
N GLN A 150 -5.42 -4.28 -11.32
CA GLN A 150 -6.43 -4.15 -10.27
C GLN A 150 -6.51 -2.74 -9.69
N MET A 151 -5.36 -2.08 -9.53
CA MET A 151 -5.25 -0.68 -9.09
C MET A 151 -5.60 0.30 -10.22
N GLU A 152 -5.57 -0.17 -11.47
CA GLU A 152 -5.60 0.68 -12.66
C GLU A 152 -4.46 1.72 -12.62
N GLU A 153 -3.25 1.30 -12.24
CA GLU A 153 -2.10 2.16 -11.99
C GLU A 153 -0.82 1.51 -12.51
N ARG A 154 -0.03 2.24 -13.29
CA ARG A 154 1.21 1.73 -13.92
C ARG A 154 2.39 1.61 -12.95
N PHE A 155 2.39 2.39 -11.87
CA PHE A 155 3.53 2.52 -10.97
C PHE A 155 4.10 1.18 -10.46
N PRO A 156 3.31 0.18 -10.04
CA PRO A 156 3.86 -1.08 -9.56
C PRO A 156 4.79 -1.79 -10.55
N ILE A 157 4.49 -1.70 -11.86
CA ILE A 157 5.31 -2.31 -12.90
C ILE A 157 6.60 -1.50 -13.11
N ILE A 158 6.47 -0.17 -13.20
CA ILE A 158 7.61 0.71 -13.43
C ILE A 158 8.59 0.62 -12.26
N ASP A 159 8.10 0.70 -11.04
CA ASP A 159 8.89 0.65 -9.82
C ASP A 159 9.75 -0.62 -9.74
N ILE A 160 9.17 -1.80 -9.99
CA ILE A 160 9.94 -3.05 -9.92
C ILE A 160 10.94 -3.21 -11.06
N LEU A 161 10.63 -2.70 -12.24
CA LEU A 161 11.56 -2.77 -13.38
C LEU A 161 12.71 -1.76 -13.23
N GLU A 162 12.48 -0.61 -12.61
CA GLU A 162 13.55 0.34 -12.25
C GLU A 162 14.48 -0.21 -11.15
N GLN A 163 13.99 -1.11 -10.30
CA GLN A 163 14.80 -1.83 -9.31
C GLN A 163 15.58 -3.01 -9.92
N THR A 164 15.21 -3.46 -11.12
CA THR A 164 15.81 -4.61 -11.76
C THR A 164 17.17 -4.22 -12.35
N PRO A 165 18.29 -4.82 -11.89
CA PRO A 165 19.60 -4.52 -12.42
C PRO A 165 19.74 -4.93 -13.89
N GLU A 166 20.66 -4.26 -14.60
CA GLU A 166 21.13 -4.74 -15.89
C GLU A 166 21.80 -6.10 -15.75
N ILE A 167 21.56 -6.98 -16.70
CA ILE A 167 22.10 -8.35 -16.75
C ILE A 167 23.02 -8.49 -17.95
N PRO A 168 23.95 -9.47 -17.96
CA PRO A 168 24.81 -9.71 -19.11
C PRO A 168 24.03 -9.98 -20.38
N GLU A 169 24.47 -9.49 -21.55
CA GLU A 169 23.76 -9.62 -22.84
C GLU A 169 23.45 -11.06 -23.25
N SER A 170 24.29 -12.02 -22.82
CA SER A 170 24.07 -13.46 -23.10
C SER A 170 23.03 -14.10 -22.18
N CYS A 171 22.56 -13.39 -21.17
CA CYS A 171 21.60 -13.84 -20.18
C CYS A 171 20.21 -13.26 -20.44
N GLN A 172 19.17 -13.84 -19.84
CA GLN A 172 17.81 -13.36 -20.02
C GLN A 172 16.94 -13.65 -18.80
N TRP A 173 16.05 -12.72 -18.46
CA TRP A 173 14.96 -12.95 -17.53
C TRP A 173 13.88 -13.86 -18.11
N ALA A 174 13.36 -14.78 -17.32
CA ALA A 174 12.13 -15.53 -17.60
C ALA A 174 10.97 -14.87 -16.87
N ILE A 175 9.97 -14.39 -17.58
CA ILE A 175 8.79 -13.70 -17.05
C ILE A 175 7.53 -14.51 -17.28
N PHE A 176 6.59 -14.46 -16.36
CA PHE A 176 5.39 -15.30 -16.39
C PHE A 176 4.23 -14.66 -15.60
N LEU A 177 2.99 -15.07 -15.92
CA LEU A 177 1.80 -14.68 -15.18
C LEU A 177 1.43 -15.72 -14.13
N ARG A 178 1.50 -16.99 -14.49
CA ARG A 178 1.21 -18.12 -13.62
C ARG A 178 2.18 -19.26 -13.90
N ASN A 179 2.31 -20.18 -12.94
CA ASN A 179 3.06 -21.42 -13.03
C ASN A 179 2.31 -22.53 -12.27
N HIS A 180 2.97 -23.66 -12.02
CA HIS A 180 2.43 -24.83 -11.32
C HIS A 180 2.34 -24.65 -9.80
N ASP A 181 2.84 -23.56 -9.26
CA ASP A 181 2.81 -23.20 -7.84
C ASP A 181 1.80 -22.07 -7.57
N GLU A 182 1.77 -21.56 -6.35
CA GLU A 182 0.99 -20.38 -6.01
C GLU A 182 1.48 -19.12 -6.74
N LEU A 183 0.61 -18.16 -6.92
CA LEU A 183 1.01 -16.79 -7.19
C LEU A 183 1.70 -16.28 -5.92
N THR A 184 3.03 -16.42 -5.85
CA THR A 184 3.78 -16.09 -4.66
C THR A 184 3.75 -14.59 -4.37
N LEU A 185 3.57 -14.26 -3.11
CA LEU A 185 3.59 -12.90 -2.57
C LEU A 185 4.72 -12.74 -1.54
N GLU A 186 5.80 -13.51 -1.70
CA GLU A 186 6.98 -13.37 -0.85
C GLU A 186 7.79 -12.12 -1.18
N MET A 187 7.95 -11.82 -2.48
CA MET A 187 8.72 -10.68 -2.98
C MET A 187 7.81 -9.46 -3.24
N VAL A 188 6.91 -9.22 -2.31
CA VAL A 188 6.10 -8.00 -2.20
C VAL A 188 6.17 -7.48 -0.78
N THR A 189 5.82 -6.21 -0.57
CA THR A 189 5.72 -5.66 0.79
C THR A 189 4.53 -6.25 1.54
N ASP A 190 4.47 -6.08 2.86
CA ASP A 190 3.34 -6.55 3.66
C ASP A 190 2.03 -5.86 3.23
N GLU A 191 2.10 -4.58 2.84
CA GLU A 191 0.99 -3.79 2.33
C GLU A 191 0.49 -4.32 0.99
N GLU A 192 1.41 -4.58 0.07
CA GLU A 192 1.09 -5.15 -1.25
C GLU A 192 0.48 -6.54 -1.10
N ARG A 193 1.00 -7.35 -0.17
CA ARG A 193 0.46 -8.69 0.13
C ARG A 193 -0.96 -8.63 0.65
N ASP A 194 -1.23 -7.75 1.61
CA ASP A 194 -2.58 -7.53 2.13
C ASP A 194 -3.53 -7.06 1.03
N TYR A 195 -3.09 -6.13 0.19
CA TYR A 195 -3.84 -5.68 -0.97
C TYR A 195 -4.17 -6.84 -1.93
N MET A 196 -3.19 -7.67 -2.27
CA MET A 196 -3.37 -8.81 -3.17
C MET A 196 -4.35 -9.84 -2.61
N TYR A 197 -4.28 -10.13 -1.32
CA TYR A 197 -5.24 -11.03 -0.67
C TYR A 197 -6.66 -10.49 -0.71
N ARG A 198 -6.87 -9.21 -0.45
CA ARG A 198 -8.19 -8.59 -0.54
C ARG A 198 -8.73 -8.55 -1.96
N ALA A 199 -7.86 -8.32 -2.92
CA ALA A 199 -8.25 -8.23 -4.33
C ALA A 199 -8.58 -9.61 -4.95
N TYR A 200 -7.74 -10.62 -4.69
CA TYR A 200 -7.71 -11.87 -5.45
C TYR A 200 -7.96 -13.16 -4.63
N ALA A 201 -7.95 -13.09 -3.30
CA ALA A 201 -8.06 -14.25 -2.43
C ALA A 201 -8.97 -14.00 -1.23
N ARG A 202 -10.19 -13.50 -1.46
CA ARG A 202 -11.21 -13.32 -0.42
C ARG A 202 -11.65 -14.65 0.19
N ASP A 203 -11.69 -15.72 -0.60
CA ASP A 203 -11.92 -17.08 -0.13
C ASP A 203 -10.65 -17.62 0.51
N VAL A 204 -10.74 -18.08 1.76
CA VAL A 204 -9.64 -18.69 2.52
C VAL A 204 -9.00 -19.84 1.76
N ASN A 205 -9.80 -20.67 1.06
CA ASN A 205 -9.30 -21.80 0.25
C ASN A 205 -8.41 -21.35 -0.93
N SER A 206 -8.41 -20.07 -1.28
CA SER A 206 -7.53 -19.53 -2.32
C SER A 206 -6.15 -19.15 -1.82
N LYS A 207 -5.94 -19.11 -0.49
CA LYS A 207 -4.65 -18.77 0.12
C LYS A 207 -3.85 -20.01 0.41
N ILE A 208 -2.55 -19.93 0.29
CA ILE A 208 -1.59 -20.96 0.71
C ILE A 208 -0.23 -20.32 0.98
N ASN A 209 0.38 -20.64 2.09
CA ASN A 209 1.67 -20.07 2.53
C ASN A 209 1.69 -18.54 2.46
N LEU A 210 2.54 -17.96 1.61
CA LEU A 210 2.56 -16.52 1.29
C LEU A 210 2.12 -16.26 -0.16
N GLY A 211 1.05 -16.94 -0.62
CA GLY A 211 0.61 -16.81 -2.00
C GLY A 211 -0.88 -17.13 -2.23
N ILE A 212 -1.25 -17.17 -3.49
CA ILE A 212 -2.62 -17.39 -3.98
C ILE A 212 -2.61 -18.55 -4.96
N ARG A 213 -3.30 -19.64 -4.62
CA ARG A 213 -3.39 -20.87 -5.45
C ARG A 213 -4.58 -20.81 -6.42
N ARG A 214 -4.53 -19.90 -7.37
CA ARG A 214 -5.53 -19.75 -8.44
C ARG A 214 -4.85 -19.63 -9.80
N ARG A 215 -5.51 -20.10 -10.88
CA ARG A 215 -5.07 -19.91 -12.26
C ARG A 215 -5.37 -18.48 -12.75
N LEU A 216 -4.79 -18.09 -13.89
CA LEU A 216 -4.93 -16.78 -14.52
C LEU A 216 -6.40 -16.37 -14.69
N VAL A 217 -7.20 -17.23 -15.29
CA VAL A 217 -8.58 -16.90 -15.68
C VAL A 217 -9.49 -16.67 -14.47
N PRO A 218 -9.52 -17.54 -13.45
CA PRO A 218 -10.26 -17.26 -12.21
C PRO A 218 -9.79 -16.02 -11.46
N LEU A 219 -8.48 -15.70 -11.47
CA LEU A 219 -7.95 -14.46 -10.85
C LEU A 219 -8.52 -13.21 -11.53
N LEU A 220 -8.75 -13.27 -12.83
CA LEU A 220 -9.27 -12.14 -13.61
C LEU A 220 -10.79 -12.15 -13.79
N GLY A 221 -11.51 -13.07 -13.09
CA GLY A 221 -12.96 -13.17 -13.11
C GLY A 221 -13.51 -13.55 -14.49
N ASN A 222 -12.79 -14.41 -15.23
CA ASN A 222 -13.11 -14.84 -16.59
C ASN A 222 -13.37 -13.68 -17.57
N ASN A 223 -12.77 -12.51 -17.30
CA ASN A 223 -12.90 -11.35 -18.17
C ASN A 223 -11.89 -11.42 -19.31
N ARG A 224 -12.36 -11.77 -20.50
CA ARG A 224 -11.51 -11.99 -21.69
C ARG A 224 -10.60 -10.79 -21.98
N ARG A 225 -11.09 -9.54 -21.90
CA ARG A 225 -10.26 -8.34 -22.17
C ARG A 225 -9.12 -8.20 -21.18
N LYS A 226 -9.37 -8.47 -19.89
CA LYS A 226 -8.30 -8.48 -18.88
C LYS A 226 -7.28 -9.58 -19.11
N ILE A 227 -7.75 -10.78 -19.50
CA ILE A 227 -6.87 -11.93 -19.80
C ILE A 227 -5.97 -11.60 -20.99
N GLU A 228 -6.54 -11.07 -22.07
CA GLU A 228 -5.79 -10.64 -23.24
C GLU A 228 -4.80 -9.53 -22.89
N LEU A 229 -5.21 -8.52 -22.11
CA LEU A 229 -4.33 -7.43 -21.70
C LEU A 229 -3.16 -7.91 -20.83
N MET A 230 -3.40 -8.83 -19.88
CA MET A 230 -2.33 -9.41 -19.06
C MET A 230 -1.31 -10.15 -19.92
N ASN A 231 -1.76 -10.93 -20.90
CA ASN A 231 -0.87 -11.59 -21.84
C ASN A 231 -0.12 -10.59 -22.74
N ILE A 232 -0.77 -9.52 -23.22
CA ILE A 232 -0.07 -8.44 -23.95
C ILE A 232 1.03 -7.81 -23.09
N MET A 233 0.76 -7.53 -21.80
CA MET A 233 1.80 -7.06 -20.89
C MET A 233 2.95 -8.07 -20.81
N LEU A 234 2.65 -9.35 -20.59
CA LEU A 234 3.66 -10.40 -20.56
C LEU A 234 4.53 -10.42 -21.82
N PHE A 235 3.90 -10.34 -22.99
CA PHE A 235 4.61 -10.39 -24.28
C PHE A 235 5.32 -9.08 -24.66
N SER A 236 5.04 -7.98 -23.97
CA SER A 236 5.64 -6.66 -24.25
C SER A 236 6.82 -6.33 -23.32
N MET A 237 6.87 -6.92 -22.10
CA MET A 237 7.91 -6.65 -21.10
C MET A 237 9.27 -7.23 -21.51
N PRO A 238 10.38 -6.70 -20.97
CA PRO A 238 11.71 -7.27 -21.14
C PRO A 238 11.78 -8.67 -20.51
N GLY A 239 12.25 -9.61 -21.28
CA GLY A 239 12.39 -11.01 -20.86
C GLY A 239 11.78 -12.01 -21.84
N THR A 240 11.98 -13.30 -21.54
CA THR A 240 11.35 -14.41 -22.27
C THR A 240 10.04 -14.76 -21.56
N PRO A 241 8.88 -14.62 -22.24
CA PRO A 241 7.60 -14.97 -21.66
C PRO A 241 7.43 -16.47 -21.54
N ILE A 242 6.97 -16.94 -20.39
CA ILE A 242 6.61 -18.32 -20.11
C ILE A 242 5.11 -18.40 -19.91
N VAL A 243 4.44 -19.24 -20.68
CA VAL A 243 3.00 -19.48 -20.60
C VAL A 243 2.77 -20.78 -19.86
N TYR A 244 1.91 -20.75 -18.83
CA TYR A 244 1.52 -21.95 -18.11
C TYR A 244 0.48 -22.73 -18.92
N TYR A 245 0.60 -24.06 -19.00
CA TYR A 245 -0.33 -24.86 -19.78
C TYR A 245 -1.79 -24.63 -19.40
N GLY A 246 -2.66 -24.52 -20.38
CA GLY A 246 -4.08 -24.29 -20.21
C GLY A 246 -4.48 -22.81 -20.12
N ASP A 247 -3.54 -21.88 -19.86
CA ASP A 247 -3.84 -20.45 -19.87
C ASP A 247 -4.22 -19.99 -21.29
N GLU A 248 -3.65 -20.61 -22.34
CA GLU A 248 -3.93 -20.34 -23.74
C GLU A 248 -5.35 -20.68 -24.17
N ILE A 249 -6.01 -21.60 -23.46
CA ILE A 249 -7.41 -21.96 -23.70
C ILE A 249 -8.38 -21.38 -22.65
N GLY A 250 -7.85 -20.69 -21.66
CA GLY A 250 -8.66 -20.14 -20.57
C GLY A 250 -9.08 -21.17 -19.52
N MET A 251 -8.23 -22.15 -19.23
CA MET A 251 -8.50 -23.20 -18.25
C MET A 251 -8.66 -22.65 -16.84
N GLY A 252 -9.68 -23.14 -16.10
CA GLY A 252 -9.92 -22.81 -14.70
C GLY A 252 -9.08 -23.62 -13.72
N ASP A 253 -9.43 -23.56 -12.43
CA ASP A 253 -8.81 -24.33 -11.36
C ASP A 253 -9.83 -25.02 -10.46
N ASN A 254 -9.35 -25.91 -9.58
CA ASN A 254 -10.16 -26.52 -8.53
C ASN A 254 -9.61 -26.16 -7.14
N ARG A 255 -10.09 -25.04 -6.60
CA ARG A 255 -9.64 -24.50 -5.30
C ARG A 255 -9.91 -25.38 -4.07
N PHE A 256 -10.68 -26.45 -4.22
CA PHE A 256 -11.00 -27.38 -3.13
C PHE A 256 -9.97 -28.53 -3.00
N LEU A 257 -9.09 -28.70 -3.94
CA LEU A 257 -7.98 -29.64 -3.83
C LEU A 257 -6.91 -29.11 -2.85
N GLY A 258 -6.33 -30.01 -2.09
CA GLY A 258 -5.26 -29.67 -1.15
C GLY A 258 -3.97 -29.17 -1.83
N ASP A 259 -3.10 -28.52 -1.10
CA ASP A 259 -1.84 -27.95 -1.58
C ASP A 259 -2.07 -27.06 -2.83
N ARG A 260 -1.18 -27.11 -3.80
CA ARG A 260 -1.26 -26.43 -5.11
C ARG A 260 -1.93 -27.28 -6.20
N ASN A 261 -2.46 -28.43 -5.82
CA ASN A 261 -3.05 -29.40 -6.75
C ASN A 261 -4.20 -28.83 -7.59
N GLY A 262 -4.90 -27.81 -7.04
CA GLY A 262 -5.99 -27.15 -7.75
C GLY A 262 -5.59 -26.47 -9.06
N VAL A 263 -4.33 -26.05 -9.20
CA VAL A 263 -3.79 -25.45 -10.43
C VAL A 263 -3.03 -26.46 -11.31
N ARG A 264 -2.88 -27.71 -10.85
CA ARG A 264 -2.13 -28.80 -11.53
C ARG A 264 -3.01 -29.88 -12.14
N THR A 265 -4.30 -29.58 -12.35
CA THR A 265 -5.28 -30.50 -12.90
C THR A 265 -4.93 -30.91 -14.34
N PRO A 266 -5.42 -32.09 -14.85
CA PRO A 266 -5.15 -32.54 -16.20
C PRO A 266 -5.50 -31.50 -17.26
N MET A 267 -4.67 -31.40 -18.32
CA MET A 267 -4.93 -30.53 -19.47
C MET A 267 -6.21 -30.93 -20.20
N GLN A 268 -7.01 -29.95 -20.59
CA GLN A 268 -8.29 -30.13 -21.28
C GLN A 268 -8.09 -30.13 -22.78
N TRP A 269 -7.84 -31.35 -23.35
CA TRP A 269 -7.55 -31.54 -24.78
C TRP A 269 -8.80 -31.62 -25.65
N SER A 270 -9.82 -32.34 -25.18
CA SER A 270 -11.06 -32.59 -25.94
C SER A 270 -12.29 -32.69 -25.00
N PRO A 271 -13.52 -32.65 -25.53
CA PRO A 271 -14.75 -32.91 -24.75
C PRO A 271 -14.91 -34.37 -24.30
N ASP A 272 -13.99 -35.26 -24.70
CA ASP A 272 -14.05 -36.65 -24.36
C ASP A 272 -13.79 -36.94 -22.87
N ARG A 273 -14.01 -38.22 -22.51
CA ARG A 273 -13.73 -38.73 -21.16
C ARG A 273 -12.35 -38.30 -20.65
N ASN A 274 -12.28 -37.83 -19.39
CA ASN A 274 -11.09 -37.30 -18.74
C ASN A 274 -10.47 -36.11 -19.52
N ALA A 275 -11.30 -35.34 -20.20
CA ALA A 275 -10.85 -34.21 -21.01
C ALA A 275 -9.87 -34.61 -22.16
N GLY A 276 -9.96 -35.84 -22.66
CA GLY A 276 -9.00 -36.36 -23.61
C GLY A 276 -7.58 -36.61 -23.10
N PHE A 277 -7.33 -36.32 -21.81
CA PHE A 277 -6.01 -36.44 -21.17
C PHE A 277 -5.61 -37.92 -20.98
N SER A 278 -6.54 -38.80 -20.61
CA SER A 278 -6.27 -40.20 -20.33
C SER A 278 -7.48 -41.08 -20.65
N LYS A 279 -7.21 -42.31 -21.08
CA LYS A 279 -8.22 -43.35 -21.27
C LYS A 279 -8.54 -44.19 -20.03
N ALA A 280 -7.86 -43.91 -18.90
CA ALA A 280 -8.07 -44.58 -17.64
C ALA A 280 -9.48 -44.34 -17.04
N ASN A 281 -9.87 -45.10 -16.05
CA ASN A 281 -11.06 -44.74 -15.27
C ASN A 281 -10.86 -43.41 -14.54
N PRO A 282 -11.87 -42.53 -14.43
CA PRO A 282 -11.73 -41.24 -13.78
C PRO A 282 -11.18 -41.31 -12.33
N GLN A 283 -11.50 -42.38 -11.61
CA GLN A 283 -10.97 -42.62 -10.25
C GLN A 283 -9.49 -43.00 -10.22
N GLN A 284 -8.88 -43.36 -11.34
CA GLN A 284 -7.45 -43.67 -11.47
C GLN A 284 -6.60 -42.44 -11.82
N LEU A 285 -7.22 -41.30 -12.11
CA LEU A 285 -6.47 -40.06 -12.31
C LEU A 285 -5.86 -39.61 -10.97
N TYR A 286 -4.61 -39.22 -11.02
CA TYR A 286 -3.93 -38.67 -9.82
C TYR A 286 -4.63 -37.38 -9.31
N LEU A 287 -5.04 -36.51 -10.21
CA LEU A 287 -5.88 -35.35 -9.97
C LEU A 287 -7.11 -35.38 -10.84
N PRO A 288 -8.29 -34.95 -10.35
CA PRO A 288 -9.51 -34.93 -11.16
C PRO A 288 -9.45 -33.84 -12.22
N VAL A 289 -10.19 -34.05 -13.32
CA VAL A 289 -10.47 -33.00 -14.32
C VAL A 289 -11.38 -31.91 -13.71
N ILE A 290 -11.37 -30.72 -14.29
CA ILE A 290 -12.23 -29.61 -13.86
C ILE A 290 -13.65 -29.85 -14.38
N ILE A 291 -14.62 -29.89 -13.46
CA ILE A 291 -16.04 -30.07 -13.73
C ILE A 291 -16.88 -28.85 -13.31
N ASP A 292 -16.22 -27.74 -12.93
CA ASP A 292 -16.90 -26.48 -12.66
C ASP A 292 -17.63 -26.02 -13.93
N SER A 293 -18.88 -25.60 -13.82
CA SER A 293 -19.73 -25.23 -14.96
C SER A 293 -19.16 -24.08 -15.81
N GLU A 294 -18.36 -23.20 -15.23
CA GLU A 294 -17.74 -22.08 -15.94
C GLU A 294 -16.51 -22.51 -16.74
N TYR A 295 -15.79 -23.56 -16.26
CA TYR A 295 -14.52 -24.03 -16.84
C TYR A 295 -14.56 -25.48 -17.28
N HIS A 296 -15.75 -26.07 -17.48
CA HIS A 296 -15.94 -27.48 -17.77
C HIS A 296 -15.17 -27.89 -19.03
N TYR A 297 -14.48 -29.01 -18.98
CA TYR A 297 -13.65 -29.49 -20.09
C TYR A 297 -14.45 -29.76 -21.38
N GLU A 298 -15.75 -30.02 -21.32
CA GLU A 298 -16.60 -30.19 -22.52
C GLU A 298 -16.74 -28.87 -23.30
N THR A 299 -16.59 -27.72 -22.63
CA THR A 299 -16.73 -26.40 -23.26
C THR A 299 -15.40 -25.68 -23.42
N VAL A 300 -14.48 -25.83 -22.46
CA VAL A 300 -13.15 -25.24 -22.49
C VAL A 300 -12.12 -26.34 -22.78
N ASN A 301 -11.76 -26.51 -24.04
CA ASN A 301 -10.77 -27.49 -24.45
C ASN A 301 -10.09 -27.09 -25.77
N VAL A 302 -8.93 -27.72 -26.06
CA VAL A 302 -8.10 -27.40 -27.23
C VAL A 302 -8.86 -27.68 -28.52
N GLU A 303 -9.51 -28.85 -28.65
CA GLU A 303 -10.19 -29.27 -29.91
C GLU A 303 -11.28 -28.28 -30.32
N THR A 304 -12.15 -27.88 -29.39
CA THR A 304 -13.20 -26.89 -29.65
C THR A 304 -12.63 -25.53 -30.03
N GLN A 305 -11.55 -25.11 -29.36
CA GLN A 305 -10.94 -23.80 -29.63
C GLN A 305 -10.09 -23.79 -30.89
N ASP A 306 -9.47 -24.89 -31.28
CA ASP A 306 -8.70 -24.96 -32.51
C ASP A 306 -9.61 -24.86 -33.76
N GLY A 307 -10.83 -25.35 -33.66
CA GLY A 307 -11.88 -25.18 -34.69
C GLY A 307 -12.46 -23.74 -34.76
N ASN A 308 -12.16 -22.86 -33.82
CA ASN A 308 -12.73 -21.50 -33.75
C ASN A 308 -11.64 -20.42 -33.82
N LEU A 309 -11.48 -19.76 -34.96
CA LEU A 309 -10.47 -18.71 -35.22
C LEU A 309 -10.60 -17.48 -34.30
N SER A 310 -11.75 -17.28 -33.63
CA SER A 310 -11.96 -16.20 -32.67
C SER A 310 -11.69 -16.61 -31.22
N SER A 311 -11.24 -17.85 -30.99
CA SER A 311 -10.94 -18.39 -29.66
C SER A 311 -9.71 -17.75 -29.00
N SER A 312 -9.56 -17.95 -27.68
CA SER A 312 -8.38 -17.54 -26.93
C SER A 312 -7.10 -18.19 -27.44
N LEU A 313 -7.19 -19.47 -27.82
CA LEU A 313 -6.08 -20.22 -28.41
C LEU A 313 -5.54 -19.56 -29.68
N TRP A 314 -6.42 -19.22 -30.62
CA TRP A 314 -6.01 -18.58 -31.88
C TRP A 314 -5.54 -17.14 -31.67
N TRP A 315 -6.13 -16.40 -30.70
CA TRP A 315 -5.64 -15.10 -30.31
C TRP A 315 -4.20 -15.21 -29.79
N MET A 316 -3.92 -16.14 -28.88
CA MET A 316 -2.59 -16.40 -28.34
C MET A 316 -1.58 -16.77 -29.44
N LYS A 317 -1.94 -17.67 -30.34
CA LYS A 317 -1.10 -18.02 -31.49
C LYS A 317 -0.71 -16.78 -32.31
N ARG A 318 -1.66 -15.86 -32.58
CA ARG A 318 -1.38 -14.61 -33.32
C ARG A 318 -0.44 -13.68 -32.56
N VAL A 319 -0.66 -13.48 -31.26
CA VAL A 319 0.21 -12.59 -30.45
C VAL A 319 1.65 -13.13 -30.40
N ILE A 320 1.81 -14.44 -30.20
CA ILE A 320 3.13 -15.08 -30.21
C ILE A 320 3.81 -14.91 -31.57
N ALA A 321 3.08 -15.15 -32.68
CA ALA A 321 3.61 -14.96 -34.02
C ALA A 321 4.05 -13.52 -34.28
N MET A 322 3.24 -12.53 -33.87
CA MET A 322 3.58 -11.12 -34.02
C MET A 322 4.82 -10.76 -33.20
N ARG A 323 4.89 -11.18 -31.93
CA ARG A 323 6.05 -10.90 -31.06
C ARG A 323 7.35 -11.45 -31.68
N LYS A 324 7.32 -12.63 -32.30
CA LYS A 324 8.48 -13.26 -32.95
C LYS A 324 9.01 -12.47 -34.15
N ASN A 325 8.17 -11.66 -34.79
CA ASN A 325 8.58 -10.84 -35.94
C ASN A 325 9.38 -9.59 -35.53
N PHE A 326 9.39 -9.26 -34.24
CA PHE A 326 10.00 -8.04 -33.71
C PHE A 326 11.07 -8.35 -32.64
N PRO A 327 12.37 -8.38 -33.06
CA PRO A 327 13.49 -8.59 -32.13
C PRO A 327 13.52 -7.61 -30.95
N ALA A 328 12.98 -6.41 -31.11
CA ALA A 328 12.90 -5.40 -30.04
C ALA A 328 12.19 -5.93 -28.78
N PHE A 329 11.20 -6.80 -28.88
CA PHE A 329 10.54 -7.39 -27.71
C PHE A 329 11.45 -8.35 -26.94
N GLY A 330 12.33 -9.08 -27.65
CA GLY A 330 13.21 -10.06 -27.04
C GLY A 330 14.53 -9.47 -26.53
N ARG A 331 15.15 -8.56 -27.29
CA ARG A 331 16.50 -8.03 -27.08
C ARG A 331 16.57 -6.52 -26.91
N GLY A 332 15.47 -5.81 -27.14
CA GLY A 332 15.44 -4.36 -27.10
C GLY A 332 15.48 -3.80 -25.67
N SER A 333 16.00 -2.59 -25.54
CA SER A 333 15.86 -1.79 -24.33
C SER A 333 14.41 -1.43 -24.08
N ILE A 334 14.09 -1.06 -22.84
CA ILE A 334 12.81 -0.48 -22.47
C ILE A 334 13.01 0.95 -21.98
N GLN A 335 12.15 1.85 -22.44
CA GLN A 335 12.12 3.24 -21.97
C GLN A 335 10.67 3.61 -21.66
N PHE A 336 10.35 3.84 -20.39
CA PHE A 336 9.02 4.26 -19.97
C PHE A 336 8.74 5.69 -20.42
N LEU A 337 7.54 5.89 -20.95
CA LEU A 337 6.94 7.19 -21.16
C LEU A 337 5.98 7.43 -19.98
N LEU A 338 6.06 8.61 -19.37
CA LEU A 338 5.33 8.92 -18.15
C LEU A 338 4.27 10.00 -18.38
N PRO A 339 3.19 9.71 -19.15
CA PRO A 339 2.11 10.67 -19.36
C PRO A 339 1.41 11.02 -18.05
N GLU A 340 0.70 12.14 -18.00
CA GLU A 340 -0.09 12.55 -16.82
C GLU A 340 -1.13 11.50 -16.43
N ASN A 341 -1.68 10.79 -17.41
CA ASN A 341 -2.65 9.73 -17.14
C ASN A 341 -1.96 8.46 -16.62
N HIS A 342 -1.95 8.27 -15.30
CA HIS A 342 -1.33 7.13 -14.61
C HIS A 342 -1.96 5.76 -14.94
N LYS A 343 -3.18 5.72 -15.49
CA LYS A 343 -3.88 4.49 -15.91
C LYS A 343 -3.36 3.92 -17.22
N VAL A 344 -2.58 4.70 -17.93
CA VAL A 344 -1.97 4.26 -19.18
C VAL A 344 -0.50 3.94 -18.94
N LEU A 345 -0.15 2.68 -19.14
CA LEU A 345 1.23 2.22 -19.19
C LEU A 345 1.74 2.37 -20.62
N SER A 346 2.76 3.18 -20.82
CA SER A 346 3.35 3.40 -22.14
C SER A 346 4.88 3.35 -22.06
N PHE A 347 5.48 2.69 -23.03
CA PHE A 347 6.93 2.55 -23.14
C PHE A 347 7.37 2.24 -24.56
N LEU A 348 8.62 2.54 -24.83
CA LEU A 348 9.31 2.22 -26.08
C LEU A 348 10.14 0.95 -25.89
N ARG A 349 10.13 0.09 -26.90
CA ARG A 349 11.08 -1.02 -27.07
C ARG A 349 11.95 -0.67 -28.26
N ARG A 350 13.27 -0.64 -28.06
CA ARG A 350 14.22 -0.22 -29.12
C ARG A 350 15.28 -1.30 -29.30
N PHE A 351 15.46 -1.72 -30.55
CA PHE A 351 16.54 -2.63 -30.94
C PHE A 351 17.02 -2.25 -32.35
N ASN A 352 18.26 -1.76 -32.48
CA ASN A 352 18.78 -1.17 -33.72
C ASN A 352 17.83 -0.05 -34.23
N ASP A 353 17.39 -0.13 -35.48
CA ASP A 353 16.45 0.83 -36.07
C ASP A 353 14.97 0.50 -35.80
N GLU A 354 14.68 -0.58 -35.09
CA GLU A 354 13.33 -0.99 -34.77
C GLU A 354 12.86 -0.29 -33.50
N ILE A 355 11.81 0.49 -33.61
CA ILE A 355 11.18 1.23 -32.51
C ILE A 355 9.73 0.84 -32.42
N ILE A 356 9.34 0.26 -31.29
CA ILE A 356 7.96 -0.11 -31.01
C ILE A 356 7.47 0.65 -29.78
N LEU A 357 6.41 1.43 -29.97
CA LEU A 357 5.67 2.03 -28.89
C LEU A 357 4.58 1.09 -28.43
N VAL A 358 4.60 0.73 -27.16
CA VAL A 358 3.56 -0.04 -26.49
C VAL A 358 2.72 0.91 -25.64
N VAL A 359 1.40 0.88 -25.83
CA VAL A 359 0.44 1.70 -25.05
C VAL A 359 -0.66 0.80 -24.53
N ILE A 360 -0.85 0.77 -23.22
CA ILE A 360 -1.73 -0.16 -22.52
C ILE A 360 -2.66 0.62 -21.61
N ASN A 361 -3.97 0.46 -21.78
CA ASN A 361 -4.97 0.99 -20.86
C ASN A 361 -5.27 -0.03 -19.75
N LEU A 362 -4.77 0.22 -18.55
CA LEU A 362 -4.97 -0.63 -17.37
C LEU A 362 -6.41 -0.51 -16.81
N SER A 363 -7.16 0.52 -17.23
CA SER A 363 -8.46 0.85 -16.67
C SER A 363 -9.59 0.08 -17.34
N ARG A 364 -10.63 -0.20 -16.56
CA ARG A 364 -11.95 -0.70 -17.02
C ARG A 364 -12.74 0.33 -17.83
N PHE A 365 -12.22 1.53 -18.00
CA PHE A 365 -12.83 2.63 -18.73
C PHE A 365 -11.94 3.07 -19.88
N SER A 366 -12.54 3.68 -20.89
CA SER A 366 -11.77 4.32 -21.96
C SER A 366 -10.90 5.42 -21.38
N GLN A 367 -9.65 5.48 -21.84
CA GLN A 367 -8.66 6.47 -21.40
C GLN A 367 -8.11 7.23 -22.60
N ALA A 368 -7.94 8.52 -22.39
CA ALA A 368 -7.16 9.36 -23.29
C ALA A 368 -5.78 9.60 -22.68
N VAL A 369 -4.77 9.67 -23.53
CA VAL A 369 -3.39 9.90 -23.10
C VAL A 369 -2.67 10.79 -24.11
N GLU A 370 -1.88 11.72 -23.59
CA GLU A 370 -0.93 12.54 -24.37
C GLU A 370 0.48 12.01 -24.10
N LEU A 371 1.20 11.69 -25.17
CA LEU A 371 2.56 11.17 -25.10
C LEU A 371 3.53 12.19 -25.69
N ASP A 372 4.62 12.48 -24.98
CA ASP A 372 5.74 13.25 -25.54
C ASP A 372 6.55 12.34 -26.48
N LEU A 373 6.30 12.46 -27.77
CA LEU A 373 6.96 11.72 -28.84
C LEU A 373 7.71 12.63 -29.80
N LYS A 374 8.01 13.86 -29.40
CA LYS A 374 8.65 14.88 -30.30
C LYS A 374 9.98 14.40 -30.88
N GLU A 375 10.74 13.54 -30.21
CA GLU A 375 11.97 12.94 -30.75
C GLU A 375 11.72 12.14 -32.03
N PHE A 376 10.47 11.71 -32.25
CA PHE A 376 10.03 10.93 -33.42
C PHE A 376 9.18 11.80 -34.40
N SER A 377 9.29 13.11 -34.34
CA SER A 377 8.59 14.00 -35.28
C SER A 377 8.86 13.55 -36.71
N GLY A 378 7.81 13.42 -37.51
CA GLY A 378 7.91 12.90 -38.87
C GLY A 378 7.75 11.38 -39.01
N TYR A 379 7.57 10.65 -37.94
CA TYR A 379 7.22 9.23 -38.00
C TYR A 379 5.70 9.01 -37.96
N VAL A 380 5.24 7.95 -38.59
CA VAL A 380 3.85 7.47 -38.51
C VAL A 380 3.82 6.19 -37.73
N PRO A 381 3.07 6.14 -36.61
CA PRO A 381 2.83 4.89 -35.92
C PRO A 381 1.91 3.96 -36.71
N GLN A 382 2.40 2.79 -37.07
CA GLN A 382 1.57 1.73 -37.66
C GLN A 382 1.20 0.71 -36.58
N GLU A 383 -0.08 0.48 -36.38
CA GLU A 383 -0.54 -0.51 -35.42
C GLU A 383 -0.27 -1.93 -35.94
N VAL A 384 0.42 -2.75 -35.12
CA VAL A 384 1.04 -4.02 -35.57
C VAL A 384 0.01 -5.08 -35.96
N PHE A 385 -1.13 -5.19 -35.26
CA PHE A 385 -2.13 -6.23 -35.53
C PHE A 385 -3.04 -5.88 -36.69
N SER A 386 -3.49 -4.64 -36.78
CA SER A 386 -4.39 -4.18 -37.84
C SER A 386 -3.66 -3.64 -39.07
N GLN A 387 -2.36 -3.37 -38.99
CA GLN A 387 -1.53 -2.71 -40.01
C GLN A 387 -2.04 -1.29 -40.39
N ASN A 388 -2.91 -0.71 -39.57
CA ASN A 388 -3.43 0.64 -39.82
C ASN A 388 -2.42 1.70 -39.42
N ASN A 389 -2.26 2.70 -40.27
CA ASN A 389 -1.44 3.86 -39.96
C ASN A 389 -2.23 4.86 -39.11
N PHE A 390 -1.62 5.35 -38.06
CA PHE A 390 -2.13 6.41 -37.22
C PHE A 390 -1.57 7.78 -37.68
N PRO A 391 -2.11 8.89 -37.17
CA PRO A 391 -1.60 10.21 -37.51
C PRO A 391 -0.11 10.37 -37.27
N GLU A 392 0.58 11.15 -38.12
CA GLU A 392 2.00 11.44 -37.94
C GLU A 392 2.31 12.12 -36.63
N ILE A 393 3.43 11.71 -36.02
CA ILE A 393 4.01 12.36 -34.85
C ILE A 393 4.57 13.74 -35.23
N LYS A 394 4.15 14.76 -34.49
CA LYS A 394 4.58 16.14 -34.61
C LYS A 394 5.30 16.59 -33.33
N ASP A 395 5.76 17.83 -33.32
CA ASP A 395 6.40 18.44 -32.13
C ASP A 395 5.43 18.70 -30.95
N THR A 396 4.13 18.49 -31.17
CA THR A 396 3.09 18.56 -30.15
C THR A 396 2.85 17.21 -29.49
N PRO A 397 2.37 17.15 -28.24
CA PRO A 397 2.04 15.89 -27.57
C PRO A 397 1.11 15.00 -28.42
N TYR A 398 1.44 13.72 -28.50
CA TYR A 398 0.72 12.76 -29.32
C TYR A 398 -0.48 12.19 -28.57
N PHE A 399 -1.68 12.49 -29.04
CA PHE A 399 -2.94 12.11 -28.39
C PHE A 399 -3.44 10.75 -28.87
N ILE A 400 -3.70 9.84 -27.92
CA ILE A 400 -4.26 8.52 -28.19
C ILE A 400 -5.44 8.26 -27.26
N THR A 401 -6.52 7.65 -27.78
CA THR A 401 -7.64 7.13 -26.98
C THR A 401 -7.66 5.62 -27.04
N LEU A 402 -7.74 4.98 -25.87
CA LEU A 402 -7.83 3.52 -25.76
C LEU A 402 -9.16 3.13 -25.11
N GLY A 403 -9.84 2.14 -25.67
CA GLY A 403 -10.99 1.50 -25.04
C GLY A 403 -10.63 0.81 -23.71
N PRO A 404 -11.64 0.32 -22.93
CA PRO A 404 -11.43 -0.39 -21.68
C PRO A 404 -10.53 -1.61 -21.86
N HIS A 405 -9.44 -1.69 -21.04
CA HIS A 405 -8.46 -2.77 -21.11
C HIS A 405 -7.95 -3.05 -22.53
N ASN A 406 -7.80 -1.99 -23.35
CA ASN A 406 -7.26 -2.09 -24.71
C ASN A 406 -5.77 -1.72 -24.73
N HIS A 407 -5.11 -2.06 -25.83
CA HIS A 407 -3.69 -1.83 -26.07
C HIS A 407 -3.42 -1.53 -27.51
N TYR A 408 -2.24 -0.95 -27.76
CA TYR A 408 -1.65 -0.82 -29.09
C TYR A 408 -0.16 -1.20 -29.06
N TRP A 409 0.31 -1.86 -30.10
CA TRP A 409 1.70 -1.99 -30.48
C TRP A 409 1.91 -1.18 -31.75
N PHE A 410 2.65 -0.09 -31.69
CA PHE A 410 2.93 0.75 -32.84
C PHE A 410 4.37 0.60 -33.30
N LEU A 411 4.57 0.14 -34.51
CA LEU A 411 5.84 0.25 -35.21
C LEU A 411 5.98 1.66 -35.79
N PHE A 412 7.07 2.33 -35.55
CA PHE A 412 7.30 3.69 -36.07
C PHE A 412 7.83 3.67 -37.48
N ILE A 413 7.07 4.25 -38.43
CA ILE A 413 7.41 4.37 -39.84
C ILE A 413 7.39 5.88 -40.22
N LYS A 414 8.25 6.35 -41.04
CA LYS A 414 8.44 7.80 -41.31
C LYS A 414 7.48 8.43 -42.36
N THR A 415 6.47 9.31 -42.03
CA THR A 415 5.62 10.27 -42.80
C THR A 415 4.59 11.10 -41.98
N GLN A 416 3.57 11.90 -42.48
CA GLN A 416 2.99 13.11 -41.85
C GLN A 416 1.42 13.33 -41.72
N GLY A 417 0.63 13.90 -40.71
CA GLY A 417 -0.29 14.78 -39.96
C GLY A 417 -1.80 14.95 -39.78
N ALA A 418 -2.72 15.05 -38.68
CA ALA A 418 -3.56 15.60 -37.57
C ALA A 418 -5.11 15.96 -37.44
N GLN A 419 -5.99 15.91 -36.21
CA GLN A 419 -6.90 16.65 -35.21
C GLN A 419 -8.48 16.74 -35.19
N GLU A 420 -9.44 16.95 -34.08
CA GLU A 420 -9.93 17.45 -32.76
C GLU A 420 -11.48 17.60 -32.37
N LYS A 421 -12.17 17.61 -31.01
CA LYS A 421 -12.97 18.13 -29.83
C LYS A 421 -14.54 18.24 -29.57
N MET A 422 -15.32 18.23 -28.35
CA MET A 422 -15.82 18.49 -26.96
C MET A 422 -17.32 18.86 -26.47
N LEU A 423 -17.99 18.56 -25.13
CA LEU A 423 -18.73 19.07 -23.89
C LEU A 423 -20.30 19.28 -23.59
N THR A 424 -21.13 19.17 -22.35
CA THR A 424 -21.74 19.37 -20.97
C THR A 424 -23.23 19.64 -20.57
N LYS A 425 -23.93 19.36 -19.18
CA LYS A 425 -24.78 20.01 -18.06
C LYS A 425 -26.11 19.40 -17.46
N ALA A 426 -26.78 19.80 -16.21
CA ALA A 426 -27.63 19.13 -15.16
C ALA A 426 -29.17 19.51 -14.85
N PRO A 427 -30.10 18.75 -14.02
CA PRO A 427 -31.57 18.92 -13.80
C PRO A 427 -32.19 18.99 -12.35
N GLN A 428 -33.60 19.16 -12.18
CA GLN A 428 -34.43 19.37 -10.96
C GLN A 428 -35.48 18.23 -10.69
N LEU A 429 -35.97 17.95 -9.43
CA LEU A 429 -36.74 16.77 -9.03
C LEU A 429 -38.09 17.06 -8.34
N GLU A 430 -39.19 16.37 -8.74
CA GLU A 430 -40.51 16.38 -8.11
C GLU A 430 -40.92 14.96 -7.66
N LEU A 431 -41.51 14.83 -6.44
CA LEU A 431 -41.93 13.59 -5.80
C LEU A 431 -43.41 13.66 -5.42
N GLU A 432 -44.17 12.61 -5.73
CA GLU A 432 -45.58 12.44 -5.33
C GLU A 432 -45.62 11.45 -4.15
N GLY A 433 -46.04 11.91 -2.95
CA GLY A 433 -46.12 11.08 -1.75
C GLY A 433 -45.05 11.36 -0.69
N SER A 434 -44.31 10.37 -0.24
CA SER A 434 -43.25 10.55 0.77
C SER A 434 -41.90 10.90 0.14
N TRP A 435 -41.11 11.74 0.82
CA TRP A 435 -39.70 12.01 0.39
C TRP A 435 -38.83 10.75 0.27
N SER A 436 -39.24 9.66 0.98
CA SER A 436 -38.51 8.37 0.88
C SER A 436 -38.52 7.78 -0.54
N GLN A 437 -39.38 8.24 -1.44
CA GLN A 437 -39.35 7.84 -2.85
C GLN A 437 -38.08 8.26 -3.58
N ILE A 438 -37.30 9.18 -3.02
CA ILE A 438 -35.95 9.51 -3.57
C ILE A 438 -35.03 8.31 -3.60
N LEU A 439 -35.33 7.27 -2.81
CA LEU A 439 -34.62 6.01 -2.75
C LEU A 439 -35.11 4.98 -3.79
N ASP A 440 -36.13 5.30 -4.57
CA ASP A 440 -36.55 4.43 -5.67
C ASP A 440 -35.51 4.42 -6.78
N PRO A 441 -35.31 3.30 -7.48
CA PRO A 441 -34.27 3.13 -8.50
C PRO A 441 -34.23 4.23 -9.57
N LYS A 442 -35.37 4.84 -9.87
CA LYS A 442 -35.53 5.95 -10.82
C LYS A 442 -34.80 7.20 -10.32
N PHE A 443 -35.01 7.58 -9.07
CA PHE A 443 -34.48 8.80 -8.47
C PHE A 443 -33.02 8.61 -8.00
N ILE A 444 -32.69 7.41 -7.50
CA ILE A 444 -31.28 7.06 -7.19
C ILE A 444 -30.36 7.32 -8.40
N LYS A 445 -30.81 6.94 -9.61
CA LYS A 445 -30.02 7.21 -10.82
C LYS A 445 -29.74 8.70 -11.08
N ILE A 446 -30.67 9.56 -10.69
CA ILE A 446 -30.50 11.01 -10.83
C ILE A 446 -29.58 11.54 -9.75
N LEU A 447 -29.72 11.04 -8.50
CA LEU A 447 -28.78 11.34 -7.41
C LEU A 447 -27.35 10.96 -7.82
N GLU A 448 -27.16 9.74 -8.31
CA GLU A 448 -25.85 9.20 -8.72
C GLU A 448 -25.18 10.00 -9.82
N LYS A 449 -25.96 10.44 -10.83
CA LYS A 449 -25.40 11.10 -12.01
C LYS A 449 -25.15 12.60 -11.81
N SER A 450 -26.06 13.30 -11.09
CA SER A 450 -26.15 14.76 -11.15
C SER A 450 -25.96 15.46 -9.82
N ILE A 451 -26.31 14.84 -8.70
CA ILE A 451 -26.37 15.51 -7.39
C ILE A 451 -25.21 15.07 -6.51
N LEU A 452 -25.02 13.77 -6.29
CA LEU A 452 -23.99 13.24 -5.40
C LEU A 452 -22.56 13.62 -5.80
N PRO A 453 -22.17 13.58 -7.10
CA PRO A 453 -20.82 14.01 -7.48
C PRO A 453 -20.52 15.46 -7.13
N LEU A 454 -21.50 16.36 -7.36
CA LEU A 454 -21.35 17.79 -7.05
C LEU A 454 -21.33 18.04 -5.53
N TYR A 455 -22.21 17.35 -4.79
CA TYR A 455 -22.29 17.46 -3.34
C TYR A 455 -20.97 17.01 -2.68
N LEU A 456 -20.44 15.86 -3.06
CA LEU A 456 -19.21 15.30 -2.49
C LEU A 456 -18.03 16.26 -2.63
N LEU A 457 -17.88 16.93 -3.77
CA LEU A 457 -16.79 17.89 -4.01
C LEU A 457 -16.84 19.11 -3.06
N GLN A 458 -18.03 19.44 -2.52
CA GLN A 458 -18.22 20.54 -1.57
C GLN A 458 -17.96 20.10 -0.11
N CYS A 459 -18.06 18.79 0.20
CA CYS A 459 -17.92 18.25 1.54
C CYS A 459 -16.47 18.32 2.05
N ARG A 460 -16.24 18.82 3.26
CA ARG A 460 -14.90 18.83 3.88
C ARG A 460 -14.32 17.44 4.08
N TRP A 461 -15.17 16.50 4.50
CA TRP A 461 -14.81 15.12 4.79
C TRP A 461 -14.52 14.25 3.55
N PHE A 462 -14.82 14.74 2.37
CA PHE A 462 -14.57 13.97 1.15
C PHE A 462 -13.10 13.98 0.77
N GLY A 463 -12.41 12.85 0.91
CA GLY A 463 -10.99 12.68 0.64
C GLY A 463 -10.61 12.65 -0.84
N GLY A 464 -11.59 12.54 -1.76
CA GLY A 464 -11.38 12.38 -3.19
C GLY A 464 -11.31 13.68 -4.00
N LYS A 465 -11.17 14.85 -3.37
CA LYS A 465 -11.24 16.16 -4.06
C LYS A 465 -10.16 16.40 -5.11
N SER A 466 -8.98 15.87 -4.90
CA SER A 466 -7.85 15.96 -5.85
C SER A 466 -7.96 14.99 -7.02
N ARG A 467 -8.95 14.09 -6.98
CA ARG A 467 -9.18 13.05 -7.99
C ARG A 467 -10.47 13.33 -8.76
N HIS A 468 -10.46 13.07 -10.06
CA HIS A 468 -11.66 13.24 -10.87
C HIS A 468 -12.65 12.11 -10.63
N ILE A 469 -13.87 12.43 -10.14
CA ILE A 469 -14.93 11.43 -9.91
C ILE A 469 -15.44 10.95 -11.29
N TYR A 470 -15.35 9.65 -11.51
CA TYR A 470 -15.91 9.00 -12.71
C TYR A 470 -17.39 8.70 -12.52
N SER A 471 -17.76 8.08 -11.39
CA SER A 471 -19.16 7.80 -11.05
C SER A 471 -19.33 7.69 -9.53
N VAL A 472 -20.54 8.00 -9.06
CA VAL A 472 -20.99 7.73 -7.70
C VAL A 472 -22.18 6.79 -7.80
N ASN A 473 -22.11 5.64 -7.11
CA ASN A 473 -23.19 4.65 -7.08
C ASN A 473 -23.65 4.40 -5.64
N VAL A 474 -24.93 4.31 -5.41
CA VAL A 474 -25.51 3.91 -4.14
C VAL A 474 -25.45 2.38 -4.03
N LYS A 475 -24.46 1.86 -3.31
CA LYS A 475 -24.25 0.41 -3.11
C LYS A 475 -25.37 -0.19 -2.28
N GLU A 476 -25.79 0.53 -1.24
CA GLU A 476 -26.83 0.11 -0.31
C GLU A 476 -27.46 1.28 0.40
N VAL A 477 -28.69 1.08 0.84
CA VAL A 477 -29.48 2.03 1.63
C VAL A 477 -29.87 1.36 2.95
N ILE A 478 -29.43 1.93 4.06
CA ILE A 478 -29.73 1.47 5.42
C ILE A 478 -30.80 2.39 5.97
N CYS A 479 -32.07 1.94 6.01
CA CYS A 479 -33.17 2.72 6.51
C CYS A 479 -33.35 2.53 8.02
N GLY A 480 -33.63 3.60 8.73
CA GLY A 480 -34.12 3.55 10.10
C GLY A 480 -35.60 3.07 10.19
N ASP A 481 -36.16 3.07 11.39
CA ASP A 481 -37.55 2.63 11.65
C ASP A 481 -38.57 3.58 11.00
N LYS A 482 -39.60 3.04 10.35
CA LYS A 482 -40.51 3.79 9.49
C LYS A 482 -41.56 4.64 10.23
N GLN A 483 -41.55 4.74 11.55
CA GLN A 483 -42.66 5.31 12.31
C GLN A 483 -42.47 6.70 12.91
N GLU A 484 -41.27 7.18 13.19
CA GLU A 484 -41.00 8.57 13.63
C GLU A 484 -39.61 8.95 13.21
N ASP A 485 -39.37 10.10 12.57
CA ASP A 485 -38.07 10.62 12.08
C ASP A 485 -37.29 9.63 11.17
N PHE A 486 -37.73 9.49 9.92
CA PHE A 486 -37.14 8.58 8.96
C PHE A 486 -35.74 9.07 8.50
N PHE A 487 -34.67 8.46 9.05
CA PHE A 487 -33.32 8.68 8.58
C PHE A 487 -32.85 7.51 7.73
N THR A 488 -32.06 7.83 6.73
CA THR A 488 -31.48 6.86 5.82
C THR A 488 -29.98 7.06 5.71
N ILE A 489 -29.20 5.99 5.84
CA ILE A 489 -27.76 6.05 5.58
C ILE A 489 -27.50 5.40 4.22
N ALA A 490 -27.09 6.19 3.25
CA ALA A 490 -26.65 5.70 1.94
C ALA A 490 -25.19 5.29 2.01
N VAL A 491 -24.90 4.06 1.57
CA VAL A 491 -23.53 3.57 1.37
C VAL A 491 -23.15 3.87 -0.08
N LEU A 492 -22.33 4.87 -0.27
CA LEU A 492 -21.86 5.33 -1.58
C LEU A 492 -20.60 4.60 -1.99
N ASN A 493 -20.51 4.19 -3.26
CA ASN A 493 -19.29 3.71 -3.89
C ASN A 493 -18.84 4.76 -4.92
N VAL A 494 -17.80 5.48 -4.62
CA VAL A 494 -17.23 6.52 -5.48
C VAL A 494 -16.11 5.92 -6.31
N GLN A 495 -16.27 5.95 -7.61
CA GLN A 495 -15.26 5.51 -8.58
C GLN A 495 -14.57 6.76 -9.16
N TYR A 496 -13.26 6.69 -9.24
CA TYR A 496 -12.45 7.79 -9.78
C TYR A 496 -11.88 7.44 -11.14
N THR A 497 -11.49 8.44 -11.89
CA THR A 497 -10.72 8.24 -13.12
C THR A 497 -9.33 7.67 -12.84
N SER A 498 -8.79 7.86 -11.62
CA SER A 498 -7.52 7.30 -11.16
C SER A 498 -7.61 6.82 -9.70
N GLY A 499 -6.95 5.72 -9.36
CA GLY A 499 -6.94 5.11 -8.02
C GLY A 499 -8.13 4.19 -7.72
N ASN A 500 -8.12 3.58 -6.54
CA ASN A 500 -9.15 2.62 -6.13
C ASN A 500 -10.48 3.29 -5.83
N PRO A 501 -11.62 2.59 -6.06
CA PRO A 501 -12.92 3.04 -5.57
C PRO A 501 -12.91 3.18 -4.05
N GLU A 502 -13.67 4.15 -3.54
CA GLU A 502 -13.84 4.37 -2.11
C GLU A 502 -15.30 4.31 -1.73
N SER A 503 -15.60 3.77 -0.55
CA SER A 503 -16.95 3.74 0.00
C SER A 503 -17.12 4.84 1.04
N TYR A 504 -18.26 5.54 0.97
CA TYR A 504 -18.61 6.62 1.89
C TYR A 504 -19.99 6.40 2.50
N LEU A 505 -20.19 6.87 3.73
CA LEU A 505 -21.47 6.88 4.42
C LEU A 505 -22.09 8.29 4.38
N LEU A 506 -23.29 8.39 3.86
CA LEU A 506 -24.02 9.64 3.77
C LEU A 506 -25.41 9.46 4.40
N PRO A 507 -25.65 9.98 5.62
CA PRO A 507 -26.98 10.00 6.19
C PRO A 507 -27.82 11.08 5.50
N LEU A 508 -29.04 10.74 5.13
CA LEU A 508 -29.96 11.57 4.39
C LEU A 508 -31.26 11.80 5.17
N SER A 509 -31.76 13.00 5.11
CA SER A 509 -33.10 13.38 5.57
C SER A 509 -33.69 14.53 4.75
N TYR A 510 -34.95 14.86 4.99
CA TYR A 510 -35.68 15.89 4.29
C TYR A 510 -36.25 16.90 5.28
N THR A 511 -36.27 18.17 4.92
CA THR A 511 -36.94 19.22 5.70
C THR A 511 -37.55 20.29 4.78
N GLU A 512 -38.67 20.85 5.25
CA GLU A 512 -39.33 22.06 4.68
C GLU A 512 -38.78 23.34 5.35
N ASP A 513 -38.05 23.21 6.48
CA ASP A 513 -37.55 24.35 7.24
C ASP A 513 -36.31 24.97 6.58
N SER A 514 -36.39 26.26 6.29
CA SER A 514 -35.28 27.05 5.74
C SER A 514 -34.18 27.40 6.77
N ALA A 515 -34.33 27.08 8.06
CA ALA A 515 -33.33 27.29 9.08
C ALA A 515 -32.03 26.49 8.80
N MET A 516 -32.17 25.26 8.29
CA MET A 516 -31.00 24.45 7.86
C MET A 516 -30.18 25.12 6.79
N LEU A 517 -30.76 25.90 5.89
CA LEU A 517 -30.02 26.68 4.88
C LEU A 517 -29.14 27.77 5.51
N ARG A 518 -29.59 28.38 6.60
CA ARG A 518 -28.83 29.44 7.28
C ARG A 518 -27.71 28.88 8.14
N ASP A 519 -28.00 27.83 8.91
CA ASP A 519 -27.14 27.30 9.92
C ASP A 519 -26.08 26.35 9.33
N TYR A 520 -26.46 25.52 8.34
CA TYR A 520 -25.61 24.53 7.70
C TYR A 520 -25.77 24.52 6.17
N PRO A 521 -25.47 25.59 5.45
CA PRO A 521 -25.73 25.69 3.99
C PRO A 521 -25.01 24.62 3.17
N LYS A 522 -23.87 24.08 3.65
CA LYS A 522 -23.10 23.02 3.01
C LYS A 522 -23.63 21.61 3.26
N SER A 523 -24.66 21.44 4.10
CA SER A 523 -25.30 20.14 4.30
C SER A 523 -26.34 19.84 3.23
N ILE A 524 -26.80 20.83 2.47
CA ILE A 524 -27.85 20.68 1.47
C ILE A 524 -27.30 20.00 0.21
N LEU A 525 -27.95 18.90 -0.20
CA LEU A 525 -27.67 18.19 -1.43
C LEU A 525 -28.39 18.84 -2.62
N CYS A 526 -29.69 19.01 -2.49
CA CYS A 526 -30.52 19.64 -3.54
C CYS A 526 -31.90 20.10 -2.99
N LYS A 527 -32.59 20.95 -3.78
CA LYS A 527 -34.03 21.22 -3.59
C LYS A 527 -34.85 20.09 -4.21
N ILE A 528 -35.90 19.67 -3.51
CA ILE A 528 -36.88 18.72 -4.00
C ILE A 528 -38.28 19.22 -3.64
N SER A 529 -39.25 18.96 -4.52
CA SER A 529 -40.69 19.23 -4.25
C SER A 529 -41.36 17.91 -3.85
N VAL A 530 -42.00 17.88 -2.69
CA VAL A 530 -42.78 16.73 -2.21
C VAL A 530 -44.23 17.13 -2.10
N ASN A 531 -45.13 16.51 -2.91
CA ASN A 531 -46.56 16.87 -2.99
C ASN A 531 -46.80 18.38 -3.26
N GLY A 532 -45.94 18.99 -4.10
CA GLY A 532 -46.05 20.41 -4.45
C GLY A 532 -45.47 21.37 -3.39
N LYS A 533 -44.96 20.87 -2.26
CA LYS A 533 -44.24 21.68 -1.26
C LYS A 533 -42.74 21.62 -1.51
N GLU A 534 -42.12 22.78 -1.60
CA GLU A 534 -40.66 22.88 -1.70
C GLU A 534 -39.97 22.54 -0.38
N GLY A 535 -38.91 21.78 -0.46
CA GLY A 535 -38.09 21.41 0.67
C GLY A 535 -36.65 21.05 0.23
N PHE A 536 -35.86 20.53 1.14
CA PHE A 536 -34.46 20.27 0.95
C PHE A 536 -34.09 18.85 1.36
N LEU A 537 -33.40 18.13 0.47
CA LEU A 537 -32.66 16.92 0.81
C LEU A 537 -31.31 17.34 1.40
N TYR A 538 -30.99 16.85 2.60
CA TYR A 538 -29.76 17.27 3.29
C TYR A 538 -29.03 16.10 3.97
N ASP A 539 -27.76 16.33 4.31
CA ASP A 539 -26.93 15.45 5.11
C ASP A 539 -27.40 15.48 6.57
N ALA A 540 -28.06 14.43 7.01
CA ALA A 540 -28.65 14.33 8.34
C ALA A 540 -27.60 14.29 9.48
N ALA A 541 -26.31 14.16 9.19
CA ALA A 541 -25.27 14.25 10.23
C ALA A 541 -25.18 15.64 10.90
N TYR A 542 -25.87 16.64 10.39
CA TYR A 542 -26.02 17.96 11.01
C TYR A 542 -27.37 18.13 11.76
N ASP A 543 -28.18 17.07 11.82
CA ASP A 543 -29.47 17.09 12.47
C ASP A 543 -29.43 16.51 13.89
N THR A 544 -29.90 17.28 14.87
CA THR A 544 -29.91 16.86 16.28
C THR A 544 -30.83 15.65 16.54
N ASN A 545 -31.90 15.45 15.75
CA ASN A 545 -32.72 14.26 15.83
C ASN A 545 -31.96 13.01 15.35
N PHE A 546 -31.14 13.14 14.31
CA PHE A 546 -30.23 12.05 13.90
C PHE A 546 -29.21 11.72 14.98
N HIS A 547 -28.66 12.73 15.65
CA HIS A 547 -27.77 12.52 16.78
C HIS A 547 -28.46 11.75 17.92
N ARG A 548 -29.69 12.16 18.30
CA ARG A 548 -30.51 11.46 19.30
C ARG A 548 -30.79 10.01 18.87
N PHE A 549 -31.10 9.78 17.59
CA PHE A 549 -31.31 8.45 17.03
C PHE A 549 -30.07 7.55 17.22
N LEU A 550 -28.87 8.02 16.88
CA LEU A 550 -27.63 7.27 17.04
C LEU A 550 -27.36 6.93 18.52
N LEU A 551 -27.50 7.90 19.43
CA LEU A 551 -27.28 7.69 20.85
C LEU A 551 -28.28 6.68 21.44
N THR A 552 -29.58 6.81 21.08
CA THR A 552 -30.65 5.91 21.52
C THR A 552 -30.43 4.47 21.00
N LEU A 553 -29.97 4.33 19.77
CA LEU A 553 -29.67 3.03 19.16
C LEU A 553 -28.57 2.29 19.95
N ILE A 554 -27.52 3.00 20.37
CA ILE A 554 -26.46 2.44 21.23
C ILE A 554 -27.02 2.13 22.62
N ALA A 555 -27.64 3.09 23.28
CA ALA A 555 -28.12 2.96 24.67
C ALA A 555 -29.05 1.77 24.87
N ASN A 556 -30.00 1.58 23.95
CA ASN A 556 -31.03 0.56 24.02
C ASN A 556 -30.62 -0.78 23.41
N LYS A 557 -29.37 -0.94 22.92
CA LYS A 557 -28.92 -2.14 22.19
C LYS A 557 -29.86 -2.48 21.03
N LYS A 558 -30.41 -1.46 20.37
CA LYS A 558 -31.43 -1.65 19.33
C LYS A 558 -30.84 -2.32 18.11
N LYS A 559 -31.59 -3.22 17.47
CA LYS A 559 -31.26 -3.88 16.22
C LYS A 559 -32.35 -3.54 15.20
N ILE A 560 -31.94 -2.91 14.12
CA ILE A 560 -32.87 -2.57 13.03
C ILE A 560 -32.55 -3.48 11.85
N LYS A 561 -33.51 -4.30 11.44
CA LYS A 561 -33.39 -5.17 10.27
C LYS A 561 -33.67 -4.36 9.00
N THR A 562 -32.83 -4.59 8.01
CA THR A 562 -32.99 -4.09 6.64
C THR A 562 -33.10 -5.26 5.68
N ASP A 563 -33.41 -5.02 4.41
CA ASP A 563 -33.56 -6.06 3.40
C ASP A 563 -32.26 -6.85 3.17
N LYS A 564 -31.09 -6.24 3.43
CA LYS A 564 -29.78 -6.81 3.13
C LYS A 564 -28.86 -6.98 4.34
N GLY A 565 -29.36 -6.68 5.54
CA GLY A 565 -28.55 -6.76 6.74
C GLY A 565 -29.24 -6.28 8.00
N GLN A 566 -28.42 -5.82 8.96
CA GLN A 566 -28.89 -5.41 10.26
C GLN A 566 -28.01 -4.30 10.83
N LEU A 567 -28.60 -3.17 11.21
CA LEU A 567 -27.93 -2.12 11.97
C LEU A 567 -28.00 -2.44 13.44
N VAL A 568 -26.87 -2.42 14.16
CA VAL A 568 -26.76 -2.87 15.54
C VAL A 568 -26.04 -1.84 16.40
N GLY A 569 -26.69 -1.34 17.43
CA GLY A 569 -26.09 -0.50 18.47
C GLY A 569 -25.54 -1.37 19.62
N VAL A 570 -24.31 -1.09 20.06
CA VAL A 570 -23.62 -1.83 21.12
C VAL A 570 -23.03 -0.85 22.13
N PRO A 571 -23.59 -0.71 23.34
CA PRO A 571 -22.99 0.08 24.41
C PRO A 571 -21.84 -0.69 25.08
N SER A 572 -20.86 0.04 25.61
CA SER A 572 -19.83 -0.51 26.51
C SER A 572 -20.39 -0.79 27.91
N GLN A 573 -19.60 -1.50 28.72
CA GLN A 573 -19.93 -1.69 30.14
C GLN A 573 -19.95 -0.36 30.93
N LYS A 574 -19.13 0.61 30.51
CA LYS A 574 -19.02 1.94 31.16
C LYS A 574 -20.08 2.95 30.69
N PHE A 575 -20.89 2.63 29.64
CA PHE A 575 -21.84 3.57 29.05
C PHE A 575 -22.75 4.24 30.10
N LYS A 576 -23.43 3.45 30.92
CA LYS A 576 -24.34 4.00 31.95
C LYS A 576 -23.63 4.81 33.03
N ALA A 577 -22.42 4.41 33.41
CA ALA A 577 -21.63 5.12 34.42
C ALA A 577 -21.18 6.50 33.90
N LEU A 578 -20.84 6.62 32.63
CA LEU A 578 -20.46 7.89 31.99
C LEU A 578 -21.63 8.85 31.91
N LEU A 579 -22.85 8.33 31.81
CA LEU A 579 -24.08 9.14 31.72
C LEU A 579 -24.41 9.86 33.04
N GLN A 580 -23.83 9.42 34.17
CA GLN A 580 -23.93 10.09 35.50
C GLN A 580 -25.35 10.53 35.89
N ASN A 581 -26.36 9.66 35.68
CA ASN A 581 -27.78 9.95 35.93
C ASN A 581 -28.42 11.03 35.04
N LYS A 582 -27.72 11.56 34.03
CA LYS A 582 -28.33 12.34 32.95
C LYS A 582 -29.22 11.44 32.09
N GLY A 583 -30.33 11.97 31.59
CA GLY A 583 -31.17 11.27 30.60
C GLY A 583 -30.46 11.12 29.25
N LEU A 584 -31.12 10.45 28.29
CA LEU A 584 -30.59 10.33 26.92
C LEU A 584 -30.86 11.57 26.06
N ASP A 585 -31.63 12.54 26.59
CA ASP A 585 -31.96 13.78 25.90
C ASP A 585 -30.87 14.85 26.14
N LEU A 586 -29.68 14.56 25.64
CA LEU A 586 -28.52 15.44 25.70
C LEU A 586 -28.55 16.40 24.52
N SER A 587 -28.22 17.67 24.75
CA SER A 587 -27.99 18.63 23.66
C SER A 587 -26.78 18.19 22.86
N SER A 588 -26.83 18.37 21.55
CA SER A 588 -25.72 17.91 20.67
C SER A 588 -25.40 18.91 19.57
N HIS A 589 -24.13 18.95 19.17
CA HIS A 589 -23.67 19.79 18.06
C HIS A 589 -22.49 19.13 17.33
N VAL A 590 -22.34 19.49 16.06
CA VAL A 590 -21.23 18.99 15.21
C VAL A 590 -20.00 19.86 15.41
N LEU A 591 -18.84 19.23 15.64
CA LEU A 591 -17.55 19.91 15.67
C LEU A 591 -17.09 20.26 14.26
N GLN A 592 -16.88 21.53 13.95
CA GLN A 592 -16.52 22.00 12.60
C GLN A 592 -15.05 21.76 12.21
N ALA A 593 -14.21 21.27 13.12
CA ALA A 593 -12.75 21.19 12.94
C ALA A 593 -12.27 19.97 12.15
N GLU A 594 -13.03 18.86 12.09
CA GLU A 594 -12.58 17.61 11.45
C GLU A 594 -12.70 17.61 9.92
N GLN A 595 -11.77 16.91 9.28
CA GLN A 595 -11.66 16.84 7.82
C GLN A 595 -12.01 15.47 7.20
N SER A 596 -12.02 14.36 7.97
CA SER A 596 -12.23 12.99 7.44
C SER A 596 -13.52 12.33 7.91
N ASN A 597 -14.02 12.69 9.09
CA ASN A 597 -15.21 12.15 9.73
C ASN A 597 -16.17 13.28 10.13
N THR A 598 -17.31 12.95 10.73
CA THR A 598 -18.18 13.94 11.38
C THR A 598 -18.23 13.64 12.87
N SER A 599 -17.70 14.56 13.67
CA SER A 599 -17.69 14.47 15.12
C SER A 599 -18.86 15.19 15.74
N ILE A 600 -19.58 14.49 16.61
CA ILE A 600 -20.76 14.98 17.33
C ILE A 600 -20.46 14.98 18.82
N ILE A 601 -20.64 16.11 19.48
CA ILE A 601 -20.48 16.27 20.92
C ILE A 601 -21.87 16.26 21.56
N TYR A 602 -22.06 15.40 22.57
CA TYR A 602 -23.26 15.36 23.42
C TYR A 602 -22.91 15.97 24.78
N GLU A 603 -23.09 17.26 24.92
CA GLU A 603 -22.70 18.04 26.07
C GLU A 603 -21.23 17.79 26.48
N ASP A 604 -20.95 17.55 27.74
CA ASP A 604 -19.65 17.17 28.32
C ASP A 604 -19.56 15.66 28.64
N VAL A 605 -20.42 14.86 28.02
CA VAL A 605 -20.57 13.40 28.36
C VAL A 605 -19.94 12.53 27.30
N TYR A 606 -20.35 12.72 26.04
CA TYR A 606 -19.92 11.85 24.97
C TYR A 606 -19.41 12.62 23.75
N PHE A 607 -18.47 11.98 23.09
CA PHE A 607 -17.95 12.31 21.77
C PHE A 607 -18.26 11.15 20.82
N LEU A 608 -19.03 11.40 19.77
CA LEU A 608 -19.36 10.41 18.75
C LEU A 608 -18.65 10.75 17.45
N LYS A 609 -17.90 9.82 16.92
CA LYS A 609 -17.24 9.91 15.62
C LYS A 609 -18.04 9.11 14.59
N PHE A 610 -18.75 9.81 13.70
CA PHE A 610 -19.47 9.20 12.56
C PHE A 610 -18.49 9.05 11.40
N PHE A 611 -18.24 7.80 10.98
CA PHE A 611 -17.29 7.50 9.92
C PHE A 611 -17.84 7.86 8.55
N ARG A 612 -17.23 8.83 7.88
CA ARG A 612 -17.63 9.22 6.53
C ARG A 612 -17.05 8.29 5.48
N LYS A 613 -15.76 7.95 5.59
CA LYS A 613 -15.13 6.95 4.73
C LYS A 613 -15.26 5.57 5.36
N SER A 614 -15.99 4.69 4.70
CA SER A 614 -16.28 3.35 5.19
C SER A 614 -15.33 2.33 4.56
N GLY A 615 -14.81 1.40 5.38
CA GLY A 615 -14.13 0.18 4.95
C GLY A 615 -14.93 -1.06 5.37
N GLU A 616 -14.80 -2.15 4.63
CA GLU A 616 -15.28 -3.45 5.08
C GLU A 616 -14.36 -3.96 6.21
N GLY A 617 -14.92 -4.54 7.27
CA GLY A 617 -14.21 -5.02 8.45
C GLY A 617 -14.29 -4.08 9.65
N ILE A 618 -13.57 -4.45 10.72
CA ILE A 618 -13.53 -3.68 11.98
C ILE A 618 -12.70 -2.41 11.80
N ASN A 619 -13.24 -1.27 12.20
CA ASN A 619 -12.49 -0.02 12.22
C ASN A 619 -11.33 -0.11 13.23
N PRO A 620 -10.09 0.25 12.83
CA PRO A 620 -8.91 0.17 13.70
C PRO A 620 -9.06 0.97 15.00
N GLU A 621 -9.67 2.15 14.96
CA GLU A 621 -9.87 2.99 16.15
C GLU A 621 -10.82 2.33 17.15
N ARG A 622 -11.95 1.78 16.69
CA ARG A 622 -12.87 1.02 17.55
C ARG A 622 -12.14 -0.12 18.26
N GLU A 623 -11.35 -0.89 17.51
CA GLU A 623 -10.60 -2.02 18.04
C GLU A 623 -9.58 -1.59 19.10
N MET A 624 -8.77 -0.58 18.79
CA MET A 624 -7.69 -0.08 19.64
C MET A 624 -8.21 0.56 20.93
N ILE A 625 -9.19 1.47 20.83
CA ILE A 625 -9.75 2.16 22.00
C ILE A 625 -10.47 1.19 22.91
N ARG A 626 -11.24 0.26 22.36
CA ARG A 626 -11.89 -0.79 23.14
C ARG A 626 -10.88 -1.66 23.87
N TYR A 627 -9.81 -2.09 23.20
CA TYR A 627 -8.75 -2.90 23.76
C TYR A 627 -8.03 -2.18 24.91
N LEU A 628 -7.60 -0.94 24.70
CA LEU A 628 -6.86 -0.14 25.67
C LEU A 628 -7.71 0.18 26.91
N THR A 629 -9.00 0.47 26.76
CA THR A 629 -9.87 0.92 27.87
C THR A 629 -10.58 -0.23 28.59
N GLU A 630 -10.99 -1.30 27.90
CA GLU A 630 -11.73 -2.42 28.52
C GLU A 630 -10.82 -3.56 28.94
N GLN A 631 -9.74 -3.85 28.21
CA GLN A 631 -8.88 -5.00 28.47
C GLN A 631 -7.58 -4.63 29.19
N LYS A 632 -6.92 -3.52 28.83
CA LYS A 632 -5.59 -3.14 29.36
C LYS A 632 -5.63 -1.98 30.35
N ARG A 633 -6.74 -1.26 30.49
CA ARG A 633 -6.93 -0.14 31.43
C ARG A 633 -5.86 0.95 31.30
N PHE A 634 -5.55 1.32 30.05
CA PHE A 634 -4.72 2.48 29.80
C PHE A 634 -5.61 3.73 29.83
N ASP A 635 -5.39 4.61 30.80
CA ASP A 635 -6.31 5.72 31.12
C ASP A 635 -6.08 6.97 30.23
N ASN A 636 -4.97 7.04 29.50
CA ASN A 636 -4.60 8.19 28.67
C ASN A 636 -5.14 8.08 27.22
N VAL A 637 -6.32 7.51 27.07
CA VAL A 637 -7.12 7.50 25.84
C VAL A 637 -8.59 7.76 26.18
N PRO A 638 -9.42 8.26 25.25
CA PRO A 638 -10.84 8.45 25.50
C PRO A 638 -11.50 7.10 25.87
N VAL A 639 -12.31 7.08 26.90
CA VAL A 639 -12.96 5.86 27.37
C VAL A 639 -13.98 5.38 26.34
N PHE A 640 -13.88 4.13 25.93
CA PHE A 640 -14.84 3.50 25.02
C PHE A 640 -16.24 3.46 25.63
N ALA A 641 -17.22 4.03 24.93
CA ALA A 641 -18.63 4.09 25.39
C ALA A 641 -19.58 3.22 24.56
N GLY A 642 -19.27 2.96 23.29
CA GLY A 642 -20.10 2.12 22.42
C GLY A 642 -19.82 2.33 20.95
N PHE A 643 -20.58 1.66 20.09
CA PHE A 643 -20.48 1.79 18.64
C PHE A 643 -21.78 1.36 17.94
N ILE A 644 -21.89 1.71 16.67
CA ILE A 644 -22.92 1.19 15.76
C ILE A 644 -22.22 0.52 14.60
N GLU A 645 -22.65 -0.69 14.26
CA GLU A 645 -22.18 -1.43 13.11
C GLU A 645 -23.33 -1.89 12.21
N TYR A 646 -23.07 -2.00 10.92
CA TYR A 646 -23.97 -2.61 9.95
C TYR A 646 -23.43 -4.00 9.57
N ARG A 647 -24.20 -5.05 9.92
CA ARG A 647 -23.93 -6.44 9.57
C ARG A 647 -24.62 -6.79 8.28
N SER A 648 -23.90 -6.79 7.18
CA SER A 648 -24.43 -7.18 5.87
C SER A 648 -24.53 -8.69 5.72
N LEU A 649 -25.45 -9.14 4.86
CA LEU A 649 -25.55 -10.54 4.42
C LEU A 649 -24.59 -10.88 3.27
N LYS A 650 -23.99 -9.87 2.62
CA LYS A 650 -23.23 -10.01 1.38
C LYS A 650 -21.74 -9.69 1.51
N TYR A 651 -21.33 -8.91 2.49
CA TYR A 651 -19.97 -8.45 2.70
C TYR A 651 -19.65 -8.30 4.19
N GLU A 652 -18.41 -8.02 4.54
CA GLU A 652 -17.99 -7.86 5.92
C GLU A 652 -18.73 -6.71 6.63
N THR A 653 -18.76 -6.77 7.95
CA THR A 653 -19.39 -5.74 8.79
C THR A 653 -18.80 -4.36 8.52
N ILE A 654 -19.61 -3.33 8.51
CA ILE A 654 -19.22 -1.93 8.35
C ILE A 654 -19.45 -1.20 9.68
N ASP A 655 -18.43 -0.53 10.18
CA ASP A 655 -18.58 0.38 11.32
C ASP A 655 -19.19 1.71 10.86
N ILE A 656 -20.27 2.12 11.52
CA ILE A 656 -21.00 3.37 11.23
C ILE A 656 -20.48 4.51 12.10
N CYS A 657 -20.35 4.27 13.41
CA CYS A 657 -19.82 5.27 14.33
C CYS A 657 -19.20 4.63 15.58
N LEU A 658 -18.33 5.39 16.22
CA LEU A 658 -17.71 5.10 17.50
C LEU A 658 -18.13 6.15 18.53
N LEU A 659 -18.59 5.70 19.70
CA LEU A 659 -18.94 6.54 20.84
C LEU A 659 -17.86 6.41 21.93
N GLN A 660 -17.36 7.56 22.38
CA GLN A 660 -16.33 7.68 23.41
C GLN A 660 -16.80 8.65 24.52
N ALA A 661 -16.16 8.60 25.68
CA ALA A 661 -16.34 9.65 26.67
C ALA A 661 -15.75 10.97 26.14
N TYR A 662 -16.43 12.06 26.43
CA TYR A 662 -15.88 13.39 26.17
C TYR A 662 -14.65 13.64 27.05
N VAL A 663 -13.58 14.15 26.47
CA VAL A 663 -12.34 14.50 27.16
C VAL A 663 -12.28 16.03 27.29
N SER A 664 -12.45 16.54 28.50
CA SER A 664 -12.23 17.96 28.76
C SER A 664 -10.76 18.32 28.55
N ASN A 665 -10.48 19.26 27.69
CA ASN A 665 -9.12 19.61 27.26
C ASN A 665 -8.95 21.14 27.08
N GLN A 666 -7.69 21.58 27.00
CA GLN A 666 -7.29 22.95 26.70
C GLN A 666 -6.79 23.13 25.28
N GLY A 667 -7.09 22.19 24.38
CA GLY A 667 -6.65 22.14 23.01
C GLY A 667 -5.77 20.92 22.73
N ASP A 668 -5.33 20.81 21.49
CA ASP A 668 -4.37 19.77 21.08
C ASP A 668 -2.92 20.16 21.41
N ALA A 669 -2.05 19.15 21.49
CA ALA A 669 -0.64 19.39 21.80
C ALA A 669 0.09 20.13 20.66
N TRP A 670 -0.43 20.12 19.43
CA TRP A 670 0.11 20.89 18.30
C TRP A 670 -0.03 22.39 18.55
N THR A 671 -1.24 22.85 18.84
CA THR A 671 -1.53 24.26 19.14
C THR A 671 -0.73 24.75 20.35
N TYR A 672 -0.71 23.95 21.43
CA TYR A 672 0.07 24.20 22.63
C TYR A 672 1.57 24.35 22.33
N THR A 673 2.12 23.44 21.50
CA THR A 673 3.52 23.46 21.08
C THR A 673 3.84 24.71 20.26
N LEU A 674 2.98 25.08 19.30
CA LEU A 674 3.19 26.28 18.47
C LEU A 674 3.27 27.59 19.30
N GLU A 675 2.48 27.71 20.37
CA GLU A 675 2.53 28.86 21.27
C GLU A 675 3.89 28.96 21.97
N HIS A 676 4.43 27.82 22.45
CA HIS A 676 5.75 27.77 23.10
C HIS A 676 6.90 28.05 22.12
N VAL A 677 6.81 27.55 20.86
CA VAL A 677 7.79 27.86 19.81
C VAL A 677 7.80 29.37 19.50
N LYS A 678 6.63 29.99 19.37
CA LYS A 678 6.51 31.41 19.09
C LYS A 678 7.12 32.24 20.24
N SER A 679 6.80 31.93 21.48
CA SER A 679 7.38 32.57 22.64
C SER A 679 8.91 32.41 22.71
N PHE A 680 9.42 31.22 22.36
CA PHE A 680 10.85 30.97 22.26
C PHE A 680 11.52 31.87 21.20
N PHE A 681 10.92 32.01 20.00
CA PHE A 681 11.46 32.87 18.95
C PHE A 681 11.47 34.36 19.36
N GLU A 682 10.44 34.82 20.06
CA GLU A 682 10.39 36.18 20.61
C GLU A 682 11.52 36.43 21.60
N LEU A 683 11.81 35.48 22.50
CA LEU A 683 12.90 35.53 23.44
C LEU A 683 14.27 35.56 22.74
N VAL A 684 14.48 34.73 21.71
CA VAL A 684 15.72 34.73 20.90
C VAL A 684 15.92 36.09 20.24
N LEU A 685 14.89 36.63 19.55
CA LEU A 685 14.97 37.93 18.89
C LEU A 685 15.21 39.09 19.86
N SER A 686 14.64 39.02 21.07
CA SER A 686 14.88 40.07 22.09
C SER A 686 16.33 40.04 22.56
N LYS A 687 16.91 38.87 22.82
CA LYS A 687 18.33 38.74 23.23
C LYS A 687 19.30 39.12 22.10
N ASP A 688 19.03 38.76 20.87
CA ASP A 688 19.86 39.18 19.74
C ASP A 688 19.87 40.72 19.60
N ARG A 689 18.76 41.42 19.89
CA ARG A 689 18.68 42.89 19.91
C ARG A 689 19.44 43.49 21.08
N GLU A 690 19.39 42.92 22.27
CA GLU A 690 20.16 43.34 23.45
C GLU A 690 21.69 43.19 23.19
N LEU A 691 22.12 42.07 22.60
CA LEU A 691 23.52 41.84 22.22
C LEU A 691 23.99 42.80 21.13
N ALA A 692 23.14 43.09 20.12
CA ALA A 692 23.48 44.06 19.06
C ALA A 692 23.61 45.51 19.57
N THR A 693 23.00 45.84 20.68
CA THR A 693 23.13 47.18 21.33
C THR A 693 24.32 47.28 22.28
N THR A 694 24.90 46.16 22.72
CA THR A 694 25.95 46.14 23.78
C THR A 694 27.32 45.70 23.29
N THR A 695 27.51 45.13 22.11
CA THR A 695 28.81 44.60 21.59
C THR A 695 29.24 45.29 20.29
N LYS A 696 30.58 45.51 20.15
CA LYS A 696 31.24 45.91 18.90
C LYS A 696 31.19 44.78 17.89
N PRO A 697 31.07 45.05 16.56
CA PRO A 697 30.79 44.05 15.54
C PRO A 697 31.99 43.20 15.16
N GLN A 698 32.37 42.20 15.96
CA GLN A 698 33.51 41.31 15.64
C GLN A 698 33.52 39.92 16.34
N GLU A 699 32.42 39.41 16.88
CA GLU A 699 32.41 38.00 17.32
C GLU A 699 31.33 37.17 16.64
N PRO A 700 31.60 35.90 16.26
CA PRO A 700 30.69 35.13 15.41
C PRO A 700 29.51 34.55 16.20
N VAL A 701 28.40 34.46 15.54
CA VAL A 701 27.07 33.92 15.91
C VAL A 701 27.07 32.62 16.76
N LYS A 702 28.21 31.92 16.90
CA LYS A 702 28.32 30.65 17.67
C LYS A 702 28.14 30.77 19.19
N ALA A 703 28.44 31.94 19.79
CA ALA A 703 28.28 32.14 21.24
C ALA A 703 26.82 32.40 21.63
N SER A 704 26.01 32.94 20.72
CA SER A 704 24.57 33.21 20.89
C SER A 704 23.75 31.91 20.92
N ILE A 705 24.09 30.91 20.12
CA ILE A 705 23.34 29.66 19.98
C ILE A 705 23.44 28.77 21.25
N ALA A 706 24.60 28.72 21.90
CA ALA A 706 24.75 27.93 23.14
C ALA A 706 23.89 28.47 24.29
N SER A 707 23.66 29.77 24.35
CA SER A 707 22.77 30.41 25.35
C SER A 707 21.28 30.27 24.98
N ALA A 708 20.93 30.01 23.71
CA ALA A 708 19.56 29.86 23.26
C ALA A 708 18.88 28.60 23.83
N SER A 709 19.63 27.52 24.10
CA SER A 709 19.07 26.32 24.72
C SER A 709 18.46 26.55 26.10
N ASP A 710 18.97 27.55 26.83
CA ASP A 710 18.50 27.90 28.16
C ASP A 710 17.21 28.74 28.14
N LEU A 711 16.85 29.26 26.97
CA LEU A 711 15.62 29.99 26.71
C LEU A 711 14.40 29.12 26.48
N ILE A 712 14.60 27.82 26.27
CA ILE A 712 13.48 26.88 26.13
C ILE A 712 12.79 26.73 27.49
N ASP A 713 11.49 26.94 27.48
CA ASP A 713 10.68 26.87 28.70
C ASP A 713 10.82 25.50 29.38
N LYS A 714 11.26 25.49 30.63
CA LYS A 714 11.45 24.24 31.41
C LYS A 714 10.14 23.55 31.70
N PHE A 715 9.05 24.28 31.93
CA PHE A 715 7.72 23.69 32.16
C PHE A 715 7.25 22.97 30.88
N TYR A 716 7.49 23.55 29.71
CA TYR A 716 7.19 22.90 28.46
C TYR A 716 8.01 21.59 28.28
N LEU A 717 9.29 21.59 28.64
CA LEU A 717 10.13 20.39 28.59
C LEU A 717 9.64 19.30 29.56
N ASP A 718 9.10 19.65 30.72
CA ASP A 718 8.48 18.68 31.63
C ASP A 718 7.21 18.06 31.02
N TRP A 719 6.41 18.82 30.30
CA TRP A 719 5.28 18.32 29.54
C TRP A 719 5.72 17.39 28.40
N VAL A 720 6.76 17.74 27.68
CA VAL A 720 7.34 16.89 26.62
C VAL A 720 7.85 15.57 27.21
N LYS A 721 8.49 15.61 28.37
CA LYS A 721 8.91 14.42 29.11
C LYS A 721 7.71 13.56 29.49
N LEU A 722 6.62 14.16 29.98
CA LEU A 722 5.39 13.42 30.28
C LEU A 722 4.80 12.78 29.03
N LEU A 723 4.78 13.48 27.88
CA LEU A 723 4.30 12.93 26.62
C LEU A 723 5.13 11.71 26.19
N GLY A 724 6.46 11.77 26.31
CA GLY A 724 7.33 10.62 26.05
C GLY A 724 7.00 9.43 26.94
N LYS A 725 6.75 9.67 28.24
CA LYS A 725 6.30 8.65 29.18
C LYS A 725 4.96 8.03 28.76
N ARG A 726 3.94 8.84 28.43
CA ARG A 726 2.62 8.33 28.01
C ARG A 726 2.69 7.52 26.72
N THR A 727 3.52 7.92 25.78
CA THR A 727 3.80 7.14 24.57
C THR A 727 4.41 5.78 24.89
N GLY A 728 5.36 5.73 25.83
CA GLY A 728 5.96 4.48 26.30
C GLY A 728 4.94 3.55 26.96
N GLU A 729 4.13 4.07 27.86
CA GLU A 729 3.06 3.34 28.55
C GLU A 729 2.01 2.80 27.58
N MET A 730 1.65 3.55 26.55
CA MET A 730 0.76 3.12 25.46
C MET A 730 1.35 1.91 24.71
N HIS A 731 2.59 1.97 24.26
CA HIS A 731 3.23 0.86 23.55
C HIS A 731 3.41 -0.37 24.43
N LEU A 732 3.73 -0.21 25.72
CA LEU A 732 3.78 -1.32 26.67
C LEU A 732 2.41 -2.00 26.83
N SER A 733 1.33 -1.21 26.88
CA SER A 733 -0.04 -1.72 26.96
C SER A 733 -0.44 -2.50 25.68
N LEU A 734 -0.01 -2.02 24.51
CA LEU A 734 -0.25 -2.69 23.23
C LEU A 734 0.60 -3.94 23.01
N ALA A 735 1.72 -4.07 23.72
CA ALA A 735 2.67 -5.19 23.59
C ALA A 735 2.47 -6.32 24.61
N CYS A 736 1.61 -6.15 25.61
CA CYS A 736 1.54 -7.06 26.75
C CYS A 736 0.64 -8.30 26.55
N ASP A 737 -0.06 -8.42 25.42
CA ASP A 737 -0.98 -9.53 25.15
C ASP A 737 -0.31 -10.64 24.36
N ASN A 738 -0.32 -11.86 24.90
CA ASN A 738 0.23 -13.03 24.23
C ASN A 738 -0.86 -14.03 23.77
N GLU A 739 -2.13 -13.79 24.08
CA GLU A 739 -3.24 -14.68 23.77
C GLU A 739 -4.07 -14.16 22.59
N ASN A 740 -4.34 -12.85 22.55
CA ASN A 740 -5.13 -12.25 21.48
C ASN A 740 -4.31 -12.12 20.17
N PRO A 741 -4.66 -12.88 19.11
CA PRO A 741 -3.91 -12.87 17.85
C PRO A 741 -3.74 -11.47 17.24
N ASP A 742 -4.75 -10.57 17.40
CA ASP A 742 -4.74 -9.24 16.82
C ASP A 742 -3.73 -8.30 17.54
N PHE A 743 -3.38 -8.58 18.80
CA PHE A 743 -2.46 -7.76 19.61
C PHE A 743 -1.17 -8.47 19.99
N LYS A 744 -1.09 -9.79 19.86
CA LYS A 744 0.11 -10.59 20.18
C LYS A 744 1.32 -10.06 19.41
N PRO A 745 2.43 -9.70 20.08
CA PRO A 745 3.65 -9.24 19.40
C PRO A 745 4.22 -10.30 18.45
N GLU A 746 4.62 -9.88 17.25
CA GLU A 746 5.22 -10.73 16.21
C GLU A 746 6.71 -10.47 16.07
N SER A 747 7.49 -11.49 15.67
CA SER A 747 8.92 -11.34 15.45
C SER A 747 9.21 -10.37 14.29
N PHE A 748 10.27 -9.58 14.45
CA PHE A 748 10.84 -8.75 13.38
C PHE A 748 11.72 -9.64 12.49
N SER A 749 11.09 -10.40 11.60
CA SER A 749 11.76 -11.38 10.75
C SER A 749 12.58 -10.72 9.64
N MET A 750 13.55 -11.43 9.05
CA MET A 750 14.31 -10.95 7.91
C MET A 750 13.41 -10.67 6.70
N LEU A 751 12.36 -11.45 6.50
CA LEU A 751 11.36 -11.19 5.45
C LEU A 751 10.66 -9.84 5.66
N TYR A 752 10.27 -9.54 6.91
CA TYR A 752 9.69 -8.23 7.23
C TYR A 752 10.71 -7.09 7.05
N GLN A 753 11.95 -7.31 7.45
CA GLN A 753 13.05 -6.37 7.29
C GLN A 753 13.25 -5.99 5.81
N ARG A 754 13.23 -7.00 4.94
CA ARG A 754 13.32 -6.82 3.49
C ARG A 754 12.08 -6.09 2.93
N SER A 755 10.90 -6.49 3.36
CA SER A 755 9.64 -5.81 3.01
C SER A 755 9.67 -4.34 3.43
N LEU A 756 10.18 -4.03 4.63
CA LEU A 756 10.30 -2.65 5.13
C LEU A 756 11.24 -1.80 4.25
N TYR A 757 12.43 -2.34 3.92
CA TYR A 757 13.37 -1.68 3.00
C TYR A 757 12.71 -1.37 1.65
N GLN A 758 12.01 -2.33 1.08
CA GLN A 758 11.36 -2.17 -0.22
C GLN A 758 10.21 -1.16 -0.16
N ALA A 759 9.41 -1.18 0.91
CA ALA A 759 8.33 -0.21 1.09
C ALA A 759 8.86 1.24 1.20
N MET A 760 9.93 1.45 1.98
CA MET A 760 10.58 2.76 2.12
C MET A 760 11.23 3.21 0.79
N GLY A 761 11.89 2.29 0.09
CA GLY A 761 12.50 2.55 -1.22
C GLY A 761 11.46 2.91 -2.28
N SER A 762 10.36 2.17 -2.36
CA SER A 762 9.26 2.45 -3.28
C SER A 762 8.65 3.83 -3.03
N GLN A 763 8.39 4.17 -1.78
CA GLN A 763 7.89 5.48 -1.39
C GLN A 763 8.87 6.61 -1.77
N ALA A 764 10.17 6.42 -1.52
CA ALA A 764 11.18 7.40 -1.88
C ALA A 764 11.25 7.63 -3.40
N ARG A 765 11.28 6.58 -4.21
CA ARG A 765 11.26 6.69 -5.68
C ARG A 765 10.05 7.45 -6.16
N PHE A 766 8.88 7.10 -5.65
CA PHE A 766 7.64 7.79 -6.02
C PHE A 766 7.69 9.30 -5.70
N VAL A 767 8.07 9.65 -4.47
CA VAL A 767 8.08 11.06 -4.01
C VAL A 767 9.18 11.86 -4.70
N ILE A 768 10.37 11.29 -4.92
CA ILE A 768 11.46 11.99 -5.63
C ILE A 768 11.08 12.22 -7.09
N ARG A 769 10.41 11.26 -7.74
CA ARG A 769 9.85 11.47 -9.08
C ARG A 769 8.83 12.61 -9.08
N LEU A 770 7.87 12.59 -8.15
CA LEU A 770 6.88 13.66 -8.01
C LEU A 770 7.56 15.02 -7.76
N LEU A 771 8.63 15.05 -6.99
CA LEU A 771 9.42 16.26 -6.75
C LEU A 771 10.07 16.78 -8.04
N ARG A 772 10.66 15.90 -8.89
CA ARG A 772 11.22 16.26 -10.20
C ARG A 772 10.17 16.85 -11.12
N GLU A 773 9.01 16.23 -11.22
CA GLU A 773 7.90 16.66 -12.08
C GLU A 773 7.34 18.03 -11.66
N ASN A 774 7.40 18.36 -10.39
CA ASN A 774 6.88 19.61 -9.86
C ASN A 774 7.95 20.68 -9.56
N LEU A 775 9.24 20.41 -9.80
CA LEU A 775 10.35 21.28 -9.40
C LEU A 775 10.18 22.73 -9.91
N ALA A 776 9.79 22.90 -11.17
CA ALA A 776 9.57 24.22 -11.79
C ALA A 776 8.33 24.96 -11.25
N LYS A 777 7.39 24.24 -10.62
CA LYS A 777 6.15 24.80 -10.05
C LYS A 777 6.31 25.25 -8.60
N LEU A 778 7.41 24.86 -7.94
CA LEU A 778 7.68 25.22 -6.54
C LEU A 778 8.06 26.70 -6.41
N PRO A 779 7.83 27.30 -5.22
CA PRO A 779 8.31 28.66 -4.93
C PRO A 779 9.82 28.79 -5.20
N ALA A 780 10.26 29.91 -5.78
CA ALA A 780 11.65 30.12 -6.22
C ALA A 780 12.69 29.88 -5.10
N GLY A 781 12.36 30.26 -3.84
CA GLY A 781 13.22 30.02 -2.68
C GLY A 781 13.38 28.54 -2.29
N THR A 782 12.49 27.67 -2.76
CA THR A 782 12.45 26.23 -2.41
C THR A 782 13.10 25.35 -3.48
N GLN A 783 13.16 25.85 -4.73
CA GLN A 783 13.66 25.05 -5.87
C GLN A 783 15.11 24.57 -5.68
N GLY A 784 15.99 25.40 -5.11
CA GLY A 784 17.39 25.03 -4.85
C GLY A 784 17.54 23.91 -3.83
N GLU A 785 16.77 23.95 -2.73
CA GLU A 785 16.76 22.88 -1.74
C GLU A 785 16.15 21.57 -2.32
N ALA A 786 15.08 21.70 -3.12
CA ALA A 786 14.47 20.57 -3.81
C ALA A 786 15.44 19.88 -4.79
N ALA A 787 16.16 20.66 -5.60
CA ALA A 787 17.19 20.13 -6.51
C ALA A 787 18.31 19.38 -5.74
N SER A 788 18.78 19.95 -4.62
CA SER A 788 19.76 19.30 -3.76
C SER A 788 19.30 17.94 -3.22
N ILE A 789 18.03 17.80 -2.85
CA ILE A 789 17.49 16.50 -2.40
C ILE A 789 17.42 15.50 -3.55
N ILE A 790 17.06 15.92 -4.75
CA ILE A 790 17.05 15.05 -5.95
C ILE A 790 18.45 14.52 -6.24
N GLU A 791 19.50 15.36 -6.13
CA GLU A 791 20.90 14.95 -6.33
C GLU A 791 21.37 13.93 -5.28
N ARG A 792 20.85 14.01 -4.05
CA ARG A 792 21.17 13.13 -2.93
C ARG A 792 20.32 11.85 -2.88
N GLU A 793 19.60 11.52 -3.92
CA GLU A 793 18.77 10.31 -4.01
C GLU A 793 19.54 9.04 -3.61
N LYS A 794 20.78 8.86 -4.12
CA LYS A 794 21.62 7.71 -3.79
C LYS A 794 21.95 7.61 -2.28
N GLU A 795 22.09 8.73 -1.60
CA GLU A 795 22.33 8.75 -0.16
C GLU A 795 21.08 8.28 0.62
N ILE A 796 19.88 8.68 0.17
CA ILE A 796 18.61 8.21 0.75
C ILE A 796 18.52 6.68 0.69
N PHE A 797 18.79 6.10 -0.47
CA PHE A 797 18.77 4.63 -0.62
C PHE A 797 19.87 3.95 0.17
N ALA A 798 21.08 4.54 0.25
CA ALA A 798 22.16 4.00 1.07
C ALA A 798 21.78 3.94 2.56
N GLN A 799 21.04 4.93 3.07
CA GLN A 799 20.50 4.91 4.44
C GLN A 799 19.50 3.78 4.65
N PHE A 800 18.56 3.62 3.74
CA PHE A 800 17.60 2.51 3.84
C PHE A 800 18.29 1.14 3.73
N ALA A 801 19.34 1.02 2.92
CA ALA A 801 20.11 -0.22 2.77
C ALA A 801 20.79 -0.67 4.08
N LEU A 802 21.01 0.23 5.05
CA LEU A 802 21.51 -0.15 6.37
C LEU A 802 20.53 -1.08 7.11
N ILE A 803 19.23 -1.00 6.82
CA ILE A 803 18.23 -1.92 7.34
C ILE A 803 18.59 -3.37 6.99
N LEU A 804 19.02 -3.63 5.76
CA LEU A 804 19.36 -4.99 5.29
C LEU A 804 20.64 -5.54 5.93
N LYS A 805 21.55 -4.65 6.32
CA LYS A 805 22.86 -5.01 6.88
C LYS A 805 22.85 -5.14 8.41
N THR A 806 21.74 -4.78 9.06
CA THR A 806 21.62 -4.74 10.51
C THR A 806 20.70 -5.86 11.00
N LYS A 807 21.12 -6.59 12.03
CA LYS A 807 20.30 -7.63 12.66
C LYS A 807 19.40 -7.01 13.71
N PHE A 808 18.08 -7.15 13.55
CA PHE A 808 17.09 -6.65 14.50
C PHE A 808 16.51 -7.79 15.36
N ASN A 809 16.86 -7.80 16.64
CA ASN A 809 16.23 -8.66 17.62
C ASN A 809 15.11 -7.88 18.32
N ALA A 810 13.96 -7.75 17.69
CA ALA A 810 12.82 -6.97 18.14
C ALA A 810 11.50 -7.64 17.76
N LYS A 811 10.38 -7.11 18.25
CA LYS A 811 9.03 -7.55 17.86
C LYS A 811 8.23 -6.41 17.25
N LYS A 812 7.33 -6.74 16.35
CA LYS A 812 6.28 -5.85 15.84
C LYS A 812 5.08 -5.88 16.78
N ILE A 813 4.45 -4.74 16.98
CA ILE A 813 3.24 -4.60 17.82
C ILE A 813 2.17 -3.80 17.08
N ARG A 814 0.96 -3.77 17.57
CA ARG A 814 -0.02 -2.76 17.15
C ARG A 814 0.49 -1.40 17.60
N ILE A 815 0.37 -0.40 16.75
CA ILE A 815 0.83 0.96 16.98
C ILE A 815 -0.28 1.96 16.64
N HIS A 816 -0.12 3.22 17.01
CA HIS A 816 -1.06 4.28 16.64
C HIS A 816 -1.11 4.44 15.10
N GLY A 817 0.05 4.46 14.46
CA GLY A 817 0.20 4.44 12.99
C GLY A 817 0.20 5.81 12.32
N ASP A 818 -0.38 6.85 12.94
CA ASP A 818 -0.28 8.25 12.50
C ASP A 818 -0.10 9.18 13.71
N TYR A 819 0.94 8.91 14.51
CA TYR A 819 1.19 9.55 15.79
C TYR A 819 1.95 10.86 15.63
N HIS A 820 1.29 11.97 15.98
CA HIS A 820 1.83 13.33 15.94
C HIS A 820 1.11 14.23 16.95
N LEU A 821 1.62 15.44 17.18
CA LEU A 821 1.09 16.38 18.19
C LEU A 821 -0.41 16.69 18.03
N GLY A 822 -0.92 16.74 16.81
CA GLY A 822 -2.36 16.95 16.56
C GLY A 822 -3.26 15.78 16.96
N GLN A 823 -2.70 14.61 17.29
CA GLN A 823 -3.45 13.44 17.76
C GLN A 823 -3.39 13.26 19.29
N VAL A 824 -2.98 14.33 19.99
CA VAL A 824 -2.83 14.32 21.45
C VAL A 824 -3.53 15.53 22.03
N LEU A 825 -4.50 15.31 22.93
CA LEU A 825 -5.17 16.38 23.67
C LEU A 825 -4.37 16.72 24.93
N PHE A 826 -4.24 18.02 25.21
CA PHE A 826 -3.69 18.53 26.45
C PHE A 826 -4.81 18.89 27.44
N THR A 827 -4.86 18.22 28.58
CA THR A 827 -5.93 18.42 29.58
C THR A 827 -5.61 19.47 30.65
N GLY A 828 -4.44 20.12 30.54
CA GLY A 828 -3.92 21.00 31.61
C GLY A 828 -3.28 20.25 32.77
N LYS A 829 -3.42 18.93 32.85
CA LYS A 829 -2.84 18.03 33.87
C LYS A 829 -2.11 16.84 33.30
N ASP A 830 -2.46 16.41 32.09
CA ASP A 830 -1.94 15.23 31.40
C ASP A 830 -2.23 15.30 29.90
N PHE A 831 -1.75 14.29 29.18
CA PHE A 831 -2.03 14.08 27.75
C PHE A 831 -2.97 12.88 27.53
N VAL A 832 -3.87 13.01 26.57
CA VAL A 832 -4.77 11.96 26.12
C VAL A 832 -4.57 11.73 24.63
N VAL A 833 -4.19 10.51 24.26
CA VAL A 833 -3.97 10.12 22.86
C VAL A 833 -5.31 9.74 22.23
N MET A 834 -5.59 10.26 21.05
CA MET A 834 -6.84 10.07 20.33
C MET A 834 -6.57 9.64 18.87
N ASP A 835 -7.62 9.25 18.14
CA ASP A 835 -7.61 9.00 16.69
C ASP A 835 -6.70 7.84 16.25
N PHE A 836 -6.95 6.66 16.79
CA PHE A 836 -6.20 5.43 16.47
C PHE A 836 -6.57 4.82 15.09
N GLU A 837 -7.06 5.62 14.16
CA GLU A 837 -7.37 5.14 12.80
C GLU A 837 -6.13 4.78 11.98
N GLY A 838 -4.96 5.31 12.33
CA GLY A 838 -3.76 5.26 11.51
C GLY A 838 -3.86 6.14 10.25
N GLU A 839 -2.93 6.02 9.31
CA GLU A 839 -2.87 6.88 8.11
C GLU A 839 -4.15 6.75 7.25
N PRO A 840 -4.95 7.81 7.06
CA PRO A 840 -6.24 7.75 6.35
C PRO A 840 -6.14 7.31 4.88
N ALA A 841 -4.97 7.51 4.25
CA ALA A 841 -4.71 7.11 2.88
C ALA A 841 -4.64 5.58 2.70
N ARG A 842 -4.44 4.82 3.81
CA ARG A 842 -4.30 3.36 3.79
C ARG A 842 -5.62 2.64 4.08
N PRO A 843 -5.86 1.44 3.50
CA PRO A 843 -7.04 0.64 3.81
C PRO A 843 -7.06 0.19 5.29
N ALA A 844 -8.24 -0.12 5.83
CA ALA A 844 -8.41 -0.53 7.24
C ALA A 844 -7.57 -1.78 7.61
N SER A 845 -7.52 -2.79 6.72
CA SER A 845 -6.73 -4.00 6.93
C SER A 845 -5.23 -3.72 7.06
N GLU A 846 -4.70 -2.83 6.22
CA GLU A 846 -3.29 -2.43 6.27
C GLU A 846 -2.98 -1.61 7.54
N ARG A 847 -3.92 -0.77 7.98
CA ARG A 847 -3.81 0.01 9.24
C ARG A 847 -3.80 -0.88 10.48
N ARG A 848 -4.32 -2.10 10.38
CA ARG A 848 -4.30 -3.13 11.45
C ARG A 848 -3.01 -3.96 11.50
N LEU A 849 -2.13 -3.85 10.53
CA LEU A 849 -0.86 -4.58 10.52
C LEU A 849 0.05 -4.13 11.68
N LYS A 850 0.69 -5.10 12.33
CA LYS A 850 1.69 -4.84 13.38
C LYS A 850 2.97 -4.28 12.78
N ARG A 851 3.54 -3.29 13.45
CA ARG A 851 4.70 -2.53 12.97
C ARG A 851 5.71 -2.34 14.12
N SER A 852 6.87 -1.75 13.81
CA SER A 852 7.78 -1.27 14.85
C SER A 852 7.19 -0.07 15.58
N ALA A 853 7.28 -0.06 16.91
CA ALA A 853 6.91 1.08 17.76
C ALA A 853 7.70 2.36 17.44
N LEU A 854 8.91 2.21 16.88
CA LEU A 854 9.75 3.35 16.47
C LEU A 854 9.13 4.19 15.34
N ARG A 855 8.14 3.65 14.62
CA ARG A 855 7.39 4.43 13.62
C ARG A 855 6.59 5.57 14.28
N ASP A 856 5.91 5.32 15.38
CA ASP A 856 5.18 6.34 16.13
C ASP A 856 6.15 7.32 16.80
N VAL A 857 7.26 6.83 17.35
CA VAL A 857 8.32 7.68 17.91
C VAL A 857 8.86 8.64 16.86
N ALA A 858 9.18 8.15 15.68
CA ALA A 858 9.65 8.97 14.55
C ALA A 858 8.58 9.99 14.11
N GLY A 859 7.30 9.60 14.09
CA GLY A 859 6.18 10.50 13.79
C GLY A 859 6.12 11.68 14.76
N MET A 860 6.24 11.42 16.05
CA MET A 860 6.23 12.48 17.07
C MET A 860 7.47 13.38 17.00
N VAL A 861 8.66 12.79 16.85
CA VAL A 861 9.91 13.56 16.67
C VAL A 861 9.82 14.48 15.45
N ARG A 862 9.30 13.97 14.35
CA ARG A 862 9.04 14.76 13.14
C ARG A 862 8.01 15.86 13.38
N SER A 863 7.00 15.59 14.21
CA SER A 863 5.98 16.59 14.53
C SER A 863 6.56 17.79 15.29
N PHE A 864 7.52 17.61 16.20
CA PHE A 864 8.23 18.72 16.85
C PHE A 864 9.06 19.53 15.85
N HIS A 865 9.77 18.87 14.94
CA HIS A 865 10.49 19.55 13.88
C HIS A 865 9.53 20.34 12.99
N TYR A 866 8.40 19.75 12.63
CA TYR A 866 7.37 20.38 11.80
C TYR A 866 6.80 21.63 12.50
N ALA A 867 6.53 21.57 13.81
CA ALA A 867 6.02 22.70 14.59
C ALA A 867 7.01 23.89 14.63
N ALA A 868 8.30 23.59 14.82
CA ALA A 868 9.34 24.64 14.84
C ALA A 868 9.40 25.38 13.51
N TYR A 869 9.44 24.66 12.40
CA TYR A 869 9.51 25.26 11.08
C TYR A 869 8.18 25.85 10.59
N ALA A 870 7.04 25.30 11.01
CA ALA A 870 5.75 25.91 10.76
C ALA A 870 5.63 27.29 11.45
N ALA A 871 6.11 27.39 12.70
CA ALA A 871 6.17 28.67 13.40
C ALA A 871 7.15 29.67 12.75
N LEU A 872 8.22 29.19 12.11
CA LEU A 872 9.20 30.02 11.42
C LEU A 872 8.69 30.56 10.09
N PHE A 873 8.18 29.67 9.22
CA PHE A 873 7.88 30.03 7.83
C PHE A 873 6.45 30.53 7.60
N LEU A 874 5.51 30.17 8.48
CA LEU A 874 4.10 30.44 8.30
C LEU A 874 3.56 31.52 9.24
N ASN A 875 4.39 32.03 10.14
CA ASN A 875 4.02 33.11 11.04
C ASN A 875 4.24 34.48 10.36
N GLN A 876 3.15 35.17 10.06
CA GLN A 876 3.17 36.50 9.47
C GLN A 876 3.91 37.57 10.33
N SER A 877 4.19 37.26 11.60
CA SER A 877 4.92 38.15 12.52
C SER A 877 6.45 38.06 12.40
N VAL A 878 6.98 37.02 11.71
CA VAL A 878 8.42 36.85 11.47
C VAL A 878 8.81 37.57 10.18
N ARG A 879 9.76 38.52 10.26
CA ARG A 879 10.24 39.25 9.09
C ARG A 879 11.23 38.38 8.33
N ASN A 880 11.28 38.53 6.99
CA ASN A 880 12.22 37.83 6.15
C ASN A 880 13.70 38.02 6.57
N THR A 881 14.03 39.15 7.20
CA THR A 881 15.37 39.43 7.74
C THR A 881 15.74 38.63 8.98
N ASP A 882 14.74 38.19 9.74
CA ASP A 882 14.92 37.45 11.00
C ASP A 882 14.95 35.92 10.77
N ILE A 883 14.56 35.44 9.58
CA ILE A 883 14.51 34.01 9.22
C ILE A 883 15.88 33.35 9.39
N LEU A 884 16.97 34.00 8.95
CA LEU A 884 18.32 33.41 8.98
C LEU A 884 18.82 33.18 10.42
N SER A 885 18.50 34.10 11.36
CA SER A 885 18.88 33.95 12.77
C SER A 885 17.99 32.93 13.49
N LEU A 886 16.70 32.90 13.18
CA LEU A 886 15.75 31.97 13.76
C LEU A 886 15.84 30.53 13.20
N ASP A 887 16.42 30.32 12.02
CA ASP A 887 16.57 29.00 11.42
C ASP A 887 17.42 28.07 12.32
N SER A 888 18.58 28.57 12.75
CA SER A 888 19.44 27.85 13.71
C SER A 888 18.76 27.62 15.06
N ALA A 889 17.94 28.58 15.51
CA ALA A 889 17.18 28.47 16.74
C ALA A 889 16.06 27.45 16.65
N ALA A 890 15.37 27.36 15.50
CA ALA A 890 14.34 26.35 15.21
C ALA A 890 14.93 24.93 15.24
N ASP A 891 16.11 24.78 14.66
CA ASP A 891 16.83 23.51 14.63
C ASP A 891 17.27 23.08 16.05
N LEU A 892 17.82 23.99 16.82
CA LEU A 892 18.20 23.76 18.21
C LEU A 892 16.99 23.38 19.08
N TRP A 893 15.90 24.16 18.98
CA TRP A 893 14.69 23.92 19.74
C TRP A 893 14.12 22.53 19.42
N SER A 894 13.92 22.22 18.14
CA SER A 894 13.34 20.94 17.72
C SER A 894 14.21 19.76 18.13
N SER A 895 15.55 19.90 18.05
CA SER A 895 16.51 18.89 18.50
C SER A 895 16.40 18.61 19.99
N LYS A 896 16.40 19.67 20.81
CA LYS A 896 16.35 19.56 22.26
C LYS A 896 15.05 18.94 22.76
N VAL A 897 13.92 19.37 22.18
CA VAL A 897 12.59 18.88 22.53
C VAL A 897 12.43 17.42 22.13
N ALA A 898 12.85 17.06 20.91
CA ALA A 898 12.83 15.67 20.43
C ALA A 898 13.70 14.75 21.31
N ASP A 899 14.86 15.21 21.75
CA ASP A 899 15.76 14.49 22.65
C ASP A 899 15.12 14.23 24.03
N VAL A 900 14.45 15.22 24.62
CA VAL A 900 13.72 15.07 25.89
C VAL A 900 12.58 14.06 25.76
N PHE A 901 11.80 14.15 24.68
CA PHE A 901 10.73 13.20 24.37
C PHE A 901 11.28 11.78 24.23
N ALA A 902 12.27 11.59 23.37
CA ALA A 902 12.85 10.29 23.06
C ALA A 902 13.48 9.64 24.31
N ARG A 903 14.25 10.39 25.12
CA ARG A 903 14.81 9.86 26.38
C ARG A 903 13.72 9.38 27.30
N SER A 904 12.70 10.18 27.55
CA SER A 904 11.61 9.78 28.44
C SER A 904 10.86 8.56 27.94
N TYR A 905 10.66 8.46 26.62
CA TYR A 905 10.10 7.27 25.98
C TYR A 905 10.96 6.03 26.24
N PHE A 906 12.27 6.09 25.93
CA PHE A 906 13.18 4.96 26.11
C PHE A 906 13.39 4.58 27.57
N GLU A 907 13.42 5.56 28.50
CA GLU A 907 13.44 5.31 29.95
C GLU A 907 12.18 4.55 30.39
N THR A 908 11.00 4.89 29.84
CA THR A 908 9.73 4.27 30.21
C THR A 908 9.61 2.86 29.68
N VAL A 909 9.95 2.62 28.41
CA VAL A 909 9.84 1.27 27.82
C VAL A 909 10.98 0.34 28.22
N GLY A 910 12.12 0.88 28.65
CA GLY A 910 13.26 0.13 29.14
C GLY A 910 13.75 -0.92 28.14
N LYS A 911 13.84 -2.18 28.60
CA LYS A 911 14.29 -3.31 27.79
C LYS A 911 13.12 -4.10 27.15
N ALA A 912 12.07 -3.41 26.72
CA ALA A 912 10.93 -4.05 26.09
C ALA A 912 11.31 -4.82 24.82
N ASP A 913 10.72 -5.99 24.62
CA ASP A 913 11.03 -6.90 23.51
C ASP A 913 10.68 -6.35 22.12
N PHE A 914 9.86 -5.33 22.04
CA PHE A 914 9.49 -4.69 20.78
C PHE A 914 10.51 -3.66 20.29
N LEU A 915 11.56 -3.39 21.05
CA LEU A 915 12.70 -2.55 20.63
C LEU A 915 13.94 -3.41 20.35
N PRO A 916 14.77 -2.99 19.38
CA PRO A 916 16.11 -3.57 19.21
C PRO A 916 16.92 -3.47 20.50
N LYS A 917 17.57 -4.57 20.90
CA LYS A 917 18.40 -4.61 22.13
C LYS A 917 19.75 -3.95 21.95
N ASP A 918 20.24 -3.91 20.72
CA ASP A 918 21.48 -3.25 20.34
C ASP A 918 21.23 -1.78 20.00
N GLN A 919 22.00 -0.87 20.57
CA GLN A 919 21.84 0.58 20.38
C GLN A 919 22.04 0.96 18.90
N LYS A 920 23.02 0.38 18.22
CA LYS A 920 23.28 0.65 16.81
C LYS A 920 22.10 0.23 15.93
N ALA A 921 21.51 -0.93 16.22
CA ALA A 921 20.33 -1.39 15.51
C ALA A 921 19.12 -0.48 15.77
N LEU A 922 18.96 0.00 17.00
CA LEU A 922 17.92 0.96 17.36
C LEU A 922 18.07 2.27 16.59
N ASP A 923 19.28 2.82 16.54
CA ASP A 923 19.60 4.07 15.85
C ASP A 923 19.36 3.96 14.33
N VAL A 924 19.84 2.87 13.71
CA VAL A 924 19.62 2.60 12.27
C VAL A 924 18.12 2.56 11.96
N LEU A 925 17.33 1.87 12.77
CA LEU A 925 15.91 1.72 12.52
C LEU A 925 15.13 3.03 12.76
N LEU A 926 15.48 3.78 13.81
CA LEU A 926 14.87 5.07 14.09
C LEU A 926 15.19 6.10 12.99
N GLN A 927 16.45 6.19 12.55
CA GLN A 927 16.86 7.09 11.48
C GLN A 927 16.15 6.75 10.16
N ALA A 928 16.00 5.47 9.84
CA ALA A 928 15.25 5.05 8.67
C ALA A 928 13.77 5.50 8.72
N TYR A 929 13.11 5.37 9.89
CA TYR A 929 11.73 5.85 10.05
C TYR A 929 11.61 7.37 10.02
N LEU A 930 12.58 8.12 10.58
CA LEU A 930 12.62 9.58 10.51
C LEU A 930 12.73 10.06 9.06
N LEU A 931 13.66 9.48 8.31
CA LEU A 931 13.84 9.78 6.89
C LEU A 931 12.60 9.42 6.07
N ASN A 932 12.05 8.22 6.31
CA ASN A 932 10.84 7.78 5.61
C ASN A 932 9.63 8.67 5.91
N LYS A 933 9.43 9.12 7.16
CA LYS A 933 8.33 10.04 7.51
C LYS A 933 8.52 11.41 6.85
N ALA A 934 9.76 11.94 6.80
CA ALA A 934 10.05 13.19 6.10
C ALA A 934 9.76 13.09 4.58
N ILE A 935 10.08 11.96 3.95
CA ILE A 935 9.74 11.70 2.54
C ILE A 935 8.22 11.60 2.35
N TYR A 936 7.51 10.93 3.25
CA TYR A 936 6.05 10.87 3.23
C TYR A 936 5.42 12.27 3.31
N GLU A 937 5.88 13.10 4.25
CA GLU A 937 5.46 14.49 4.41
C GLU A 937 5.71 15.30 3.13
N LEU A 938 6.86 15.11 2.48
CA LEU A 938 7.18 15.77 1.20
C LEU A 938 6.16 15.41 0.13
N GLY A 939 5.82 14.15 -0.02
CA GLY A 939 4.79 13.70 -0.96
C GLY A 939 3.41 14.26 -0.65
N TYR A 940 3.07 14.37 0.63
CA TYR A 940 1.81 14.96 1.08
C TYR A 940 1.73 16.46 0.76
N GLU A 941 2.79 17.23 1.06
CA GLU A 941 2.80 18.68 0.83
C GLU A 941 2.86 19.02 -0.67
N LEU A 942 3.58 18.27 -1.48
CA LEU A 942 3.59 18.44 -2.95
C LEU A 942 2.18 18.35 -3.55
N ASN A 943 1.32 17.50 -2.99
CA ASN A 943 -0.04 17.32 -3.50
C ASN A 943 -1.09 18.27 -2.87
N ASN A 944 -0.84 18.77 -1.66
CA ASN A 944 -1.87 19.48 -0.89
C ASN A 944 -1.51 20.94 -0.57
N ARG A 945 -0.23 21.23 -0.29
CA ARG A 945 0.23 22.55 0.18
C ARG A 945 1.66 22.84 -0.31
N PRO A 946 1.86 23.19 -1.59
CA PRO A 946 3.19 23.39 -2.19
C PRO A 946 4.07 24.42 -1.47
N ASP A 947 3.48 25.39 -0.79
CA ASP A 947 4.21 26.40 0.01
C ASP A 947 4.86 25.81 1.28
N TRP A 948 4.42 24.63 1.72
CA TRP A 948 4.94 23.95 2.90
C TRP A 948 6.06 22.96 2.59
N VAL A 949 6.36 22.73 1.33
CA VAL A 949 7.36 21.74 0.85
C VAL A 949 8.74 21.97 1.46
N ILE A 950 9.09 23.23 1.79
CA ILE A 950 10.37 23.58 2.41
C ILE A 950 10.61 22.83 3.75
N ILE A 951 9.56 22.54 4.52
CA ILE A 951 9.67 21.91 5.84
C ILE A 951 10.15 20.46 5.74
N PRO A 952 9.49 19.57 4.96
CA PRO A 952 9.99 18.21 4.76
C PRO A 952 11.32 18.13 4.01
N LEU A 953 11.64 19.02 3.07
CA LEU A 953 12.96 19.08 2.43
C LEU A 953 14.08 19.25 3.45
N ARG A 954 13.93 20.20 4.39
CA ARG A 954 14.89 20.41 5.49
C ARG A 954 14.94 19.21 6.43
N GLY A 955 13.80 18.55 6.67
CA GLY A 955 13.76 17.33 7.43
C GLY A 955 14.55 16.18 6.81
N ILE A 956 14.45 15.99 5.48
CA ILE A 956 15.25 15.01 4.74
C ILE A 956 16.73 15.36 4.81
N LYS A 957 17.09 16.62 4.53
CA LYS A 957 18.47 17.11 4.61
C LYS A 957 19.10 16.80 5.97
N ARG A 958 18.41 17.15 7.06
CA ARG A 958 18.85 16.89 8.42
C ARG A 958 19.06 15.40 8.70
N ALA A 959 18.07 14.55 8.34
CA ALA A 959 18.17 13.11 8.56
C ALA A 959 19.39 12.50 7.85
N LEU A 960 19.77 13.02 6.68
CA LEU A 960 20.99 12.61 5.97
C LEU A 960 22.27 13.13 6.63
N GLU A 961 22.29 14.35 7.19
CA GLU A 961 23.47 14.93 7.84
C GLU A 961 23.75 14.31 9.22
N ASP A 962 22.72 14.00 10.01
CA ASP A 962 22.87 13.34 11.30
C ASP A 962 23.46 11.93 11.14
N SER A 963 23.08 11.21 10.13
CA SER A 963 23.62 9.91 9.77
C SER A 963 25.12 9.95 9.40
N MET A 964 25.59 11.01 8.76
CA MET A 964 27.02 11.16 8.43
C MET A 964 27.88 11.48 9.67
N ARG A 965 27.33 12.20 10.64
CA ARG A 965 28.05 12.53 11.89
C ARG A 965 28.30 11.30 12.75
N ASP A 966 27.37 10.34 12.76
CA ASP A 966 27.52 9.10 13.51
C ASP A 966 28.49 8.12 12.84
N THR A 967 28.54 8.08 11.50
CA THR A 967 29.55 7.30 10.76
C THR A 967 30.96 7.88 10.89
N GLY A 968 31.12 9.19 10.97
CA GLY A 968 32.42 9.86 11.15
C GLY A 968 33.01 9.66 12.56
N LYS A 969 32.21 9.52 13.60
CA LYS A 969 32.68 9.19 14.98
C LYS A 969 33.16 7.75 15.16
N GLN A 970 32.85 6.85 14.22
CA GLN A 970 33.28 5.46 14.27
C GLN A 970 34.59 5.20 13.50
N GLN A 971 35.12 6.19 12.76
CA GLN A 971 36.39 6.10 12.05
C GLN A 971 37.57 6.82 12.78
N GLN A 972 37.29 7.46 13.91
CA GLN A 972 38.30 7.96 14.87
C GLN A 972 38.29 7.06 16.12
#